data_0ce1d3c3bc853b253cde49801912d184
#
_entry.id   0ce1d3c3bc853b253cde49801912d184
#
_cell.length_a   1.000
_cell.length_b   1.000
_cell.length_c   1.000
_cell.angle_alpha   90.00
_cell.angle_beta   90.00
_cell.angle_gamma   90.00
#
_symmetry.space_group_name_H-M   'P 1'
#
loop_
_entity.id
_entity.type
_entity.pdbx_description
1 polymer ?
#
loop_
_entity_poly.entity_id
_entity_poly.type
_entity_poly.pdbx_seq_one_letter_code
_entity_poly.pdbx_strand_id
1 'polypeptide(L)'
;MMNKISAVFGSHVFSDQVMRERLPKAVYKSLKNTIDKGEPLDTSIADSVAAAMKEWAMELGATHYTHWFQPLTETTAEKHDSFVSTVGDGGVILQFTGKELIKSEPDASSFPSGGLRETCAARGYTAWDCTSPAFVKTTDAGTCILCIPAAFTSYTGESLDYKTPLLRSMDAISKEALKALALFGNTSAKKVTASVGPEQEYFLIDKKKFAKRTDLKLCGRTLFGAMPPKGQELDDQYFAAIKDKVASYMTELNEELWKYGILAKTQHNEVAPAQHELAPIFSTTNIATDQNHLVMATMKKIAAKHDLECVLHEKPFAGVNGSGKHNNWSISTDEGENLIDPGKHPETNLQFQFFLAAVLAAVDNNAELLRLSASSAGNYHRLGANEAPPAIISAFLGEQLESIVKQIIEKGEATESPKGKTYVSGASTLPTFTMDATDRNRTSPFAFTGNKFEFRMVGSTQSIAFPMMVLNTIVADQLKKMTDELEGAEDFETACKALIRKTLTEHQKIIFNGNGYSDEWIAEAEKRGLPNIKCMVDAVPYLAADKSVKIFEGLGVMDKAELSARAEVMLENYAKKINIEALTMIEMSNEEIIPAVMEYQAELAKGAAEIKALGIEPSVQVSLLNTISDKLAELKTATVKLEELVAKAADYEDDIEAWAKYYHNVVFAAFDSVRTPADELEKELPKTAWPFPTYEQLLFEQ
;
A
#
# COMPACT_ATOMS: atom_id res chain seq x y z
N MET A 1 -13.84 -25.01 20.29
CA MET A 1 -13.35 -23.94 19.41
C MET A 1 -11.96 -23.45 19.80
N MET A 2 -11.66 -23.05 21.05
CA MET A 2 -10.32 -22.57 21.46
C MET A 2 -9.16 -23.51 21.09
N ASN A 3 -9.31 -24.82 21.29
CA ASN A 3 -8.27 -25.81 20.89
C ASN A 3 -8.03 -25.87 19.37
N LYS A 4 -8.98 -25.43 18.55
CA LYS A 4 -8.84 -25.45 17.09
C LYS A 4 -8.00 -24.28 16.59
N ILE A 5 -8.17 -23.07 17.14
CA ILE A 5 -7.42 -21.88 16.73
C ILE A 5 -5.94 -22.01 17.07
N SER A 6 -5.60 -22.39 18.30
CA SER A 6 -4.20 -22.59 18.70
C SER A 6 -3.48 -23.70 17.95
N ALA A 7 -4.21 -24.69 17.41
CA ALA A 7 -3.64 -25.73 16.56
C ALA A 7 -3.45 -25.30 15.10
N VAL A 8 -4.22 -24.31 14.63
CA VAL A 8 -4.19 -23.82 13.24
C VAL A 8 -3.22 -22.66 13.09
N PHE A 9 -3.09 -21.80 14.12
CA PHE A 9 -2.29 -20.58 14.03
C PHE A 9 -0.81 -20.88 13.78
N GLY A 10 -0.28 -20.38 12.66
CA GLY A 10 1.10 -20.63 12.23
C GLY A 10 1.38 -22.04 11.72
N SER A 11 0.36 -22.89 11.53
CA SER A 11 0.56 -24.28 11.10
C SER A 11 1.23 -24.44 9.73
N HIS A 12 1.15 -23.42 8.89
CA HIS A 12 1.77 -23.40 7.55
C HIS A 12 3.00 -22.49 7.48
N VAL A 13 3.61 -22.15 8.61
CA VAL A 13 4.79 -21.29 8.71
C VAL A 13 5.95 -22.09 9.29
N PHE A 14 7.12 -22.00 8.65
CA PHE A 14 8.38 -22.52 9.20
C PHE A 14 8.83 -21.59 10.33
N SER A 15 8.06 -21.61 11.43
CA SER A 15 8.15 -20.70 12.57
C SER A 15 9.36 -20.97 13.45
N ASP A 16 9.63 -20.08 14.42
CA ASP A 16 10.67 -20.29 15.45
C ASP A 16 10.47 -21.62 16.19
N GLN A 17 9.22 -21.98 16.51
CA GLN A 17 8.94 -23.27 17.13
C GLN A 17 9.34 -24.44 16.23
N VAL A 18 8.95 -24.42 14.95
CA VAL A 18 9.30 -25.47 13.97
C VAL A 18 10.81 -25.56 13.77
N MET A 19 11.49 -24.41 13.66
CA MET A 19 12.95 -24.35 13.57
C MET A 19 13.62 -24.98 14.79
N ARG A 20 13.14 -24.68 15.98
CA ARG A 20 13.67 -25.22 17.24
C ARG A 20 13.50 -26.73 17.37
N GLU A 21 12.38 -27.25 16.88
CA GLU A 21 12.06 -28.68 16.92
C GLU A 21 12.85 -29.49 15.88
N ARG A 22 13.14 -28.91 14.70
CA ARG A 22 13.67 -29.65 13.54
C ARG A 22 15.13 -29.40 13.23
N LEU A 23 15.69 -28.27 13.65
CA LEU A 23 17.09 -27.96 13.38
C LEU A 23 18.02 -28.45 14.49
N PRO A 24 19.23 -28.95 14.15
CA PRO A 24 20.28 -29.15 15.14
C PRO A 24 20.52 -27.86 15.95
N LYS A 25 20.79 -27.99 17.24
CA LYS A 25 20.92 -26.83 18.16
C LYS A 25 21.91 -25.75 17.68
N ALA A 26 23.04 -26.18 17.08
CA ALA A 26 24.06 -25.26 16.56
C ALA A 26 23.53 -24.48 15.33
N VAL A 27 22.85 -25.16 14.42
CA VAL A 27 22.23 -24.58 13.21
C VAL A 27 21.12 -23.59 13.62
N TYR A 28 20.23 -24.01 14.53
CA TYR A 28 19.17 -23.12 15.08
C TYR A 28 19.78 -21.85 15.68
N LYS A 29 20.81 -22.00 16.53
CA LYS A 29 21.45 -20.85 17.20
C LYS A 29 22.11 -19.90 16.17
N SER A 30 22.80 -20.43 15.17
CA SER A 30 23.43 -19.63 14.10
C SER A 30 22.35 -18.83 13.34
N LEU A 31 21.30 -19.50 12.87
CA LEU A 31 20.20 -18.86 12.15
C LEU A 31 19.49 -17.79 13.01
N LYS A 32 19.24 -18.08 14.29
CA LYS A 32 18.62 -17.11 15.22
C LYS A 32 19.47 -15.88 15.46
N ASN A 33 20.78 -16.00 15.52
CA ASN A 33 21.66 -14.82 15.62
C ASN A 33 21.52 -13.91 14.40
N THR A 34 21.41 -14.47 13.19
CA THR A 34 21.13 -13.67 11.98
C THR A 34 19.77 -12.97 12.07
N ILE A 35 18.71 -13.71 12.44
CA ILE A 35 17.34 -13.17 12.51
C ILE A 35 17.21 -12.09 13.59
N ASP A 36 17.66 -12.38 14.82
CA ASP A 36 17.41 -11.53 15.97
C ASP A 36 18.40 -10.37 16.09
N LYS A 37 19.66 -10.60 15.73
CA LYS A 37 20.75 -9.63 15.95
C LYS A 37 21.28 -8.98 14.66
N GLY A 38 20.86 -9.49 13.47
CA GLY A 38 21.37 -9.01 12.19
C GLY A 38 22.82 -9.44 11.89
N GLU A 39 23.30 -10.53 12.53
CA GLU A 39 24.61 -11.10 12.18
C GLU A 39 24.58 -11.66 10.73
N PRO A 40 25.71 -11.65 9.99
CA PRO A 40 25.76 -12.23 8.66
C PRO A 40 25.30 -13.68 8.64
N LEU A 41 24.58 -14.09 7.59
CA LEU A 41 24.12 -15.47 7.41
C LEU A 41 25.33 -16.41 7.19
N ASP A 42 25.46 -17.40 8.05
CA ASP A 42 26.41 -18.51 7.86
C ASP A 42 25.84 -19.48 6.83
N THR A 43 26.32 -19.39 5.59
CA THR A 43 25.86 -20.24 4.48
C THR A 43 26.20 -21.74 4.65
N SER A 44 27.09 -22.09 5.58
CA SER A 44 27.43 -23.50 5.86
C SER A 44 26.28 -24.29 6.49
N ILE A 45 25.30 -23.61 7.09
CA ILE A 45 24.11 -24.25 7.69
C ILE A 45 22.99 -24.52 6.67
N ALA A 46 23.10 -24.03 5.45
CA ALA A 46 21.99 -23.99 4.49
C ALA A 46 21.47 -25.39 4.12
N ASP A 47 22.33 -26.40 3.95
CA ASP A 47 21.89 -27.77 3.67
C ASP A 47 21.03 -28.36 4.80
N SER A 48 21.40 -28.09 6.05
CA SER A 48 20.62 -28.55 7.21
C SER A 48 19.26 -27.85 7.30
N VAL A 49 19.22 -26.55 6.99
CA VAL A 49 17.97 -25.78 6.97
C VAL A 49 17.07 -26.23 5.82
N ALA A 50 17.64 -26.41 4.62
CA ALA A 50 16.91 -26.87 3.44
C ALA A 50 16.28 -28.25 3.65
N ALA A 51 17.04 -29.21 4.21
CA ALA A 51 16.53 -30.53 4.53
C ALA A 51 15.35 -30.47 5.51
N ALA A 52 15.47 -29.71 6.59
CA ALA A 52 14.40 -29.55 7.57
C ALA A 52 13.15 -28.84 6.99
N MET A 53 13.33 -27.80 6.17
CA MET A 53 12.23 -27.14 5.46
C MET A 53 11.51 -28.08 4.50
N LYS A 54 12.24 -28.84 3.69
CA LYS A 54 11.66 -29.81 2.76
C LYS A 54 10.81 -30.85 3.50
N GLU A 55 11.39 -31.50 4.53
CA GLU A 55 10.69 -32.52 5.31
C GLU A 55 9.40 -31.95 5.93
N TRP A 56 9.49 -30.79 6.57
CA TRP A 56 8.31 -30.12 7.13
C TRP A 56 7.26 -29.77 6.06
N ALA A 57 7.67 -29.23 4.92
CA ALA A 57 6.75 -28.86 3.85
C ALA A 57 6.09 -30.09 3.21
N MET A 58 6.82 -31.19 3.06
CA MET A 58 6.29 -32.45 2.55
C MET A 58 5.26 -33.09 3.49
N GLU A 59 5.43 -32.98 4.80
CA GLU A 59 4.42 -33.41 5.79
C GLU A 59 3.10 -32.63 5.63
N LEU A 60 3.18 -31.37 5.14
CA LEU A 60 2.02 -30.54 4.78
C LEU A 60 1.52 -30.81 3.34
N GLY A 61 2.15 -31.75 2.61
CA GLY A 61 1.75 -32.14 1.26
C GLY A 61 2.43 -31.39 0.13
N ALA A 62 3.47 -30.60 0.40
CA ALA A 62 4.21 -29.89 -0.64
C ALA A 62 5.05 -30.86 -1.51
N THR A 63 4.96 -30.69 -2.82
CA THR A 63 5.74 -31.43 -3.83
C THR A 63 6.72 -30.55 -4.58
N HIS A 64 6.52 -29.23 -4.46
CA HIS A 64 7.30 -28.19 -5.13
C HIS A 64 7.69 -27.10 -4.14
N TYR A 65 8.69 -26.31 -4.51
CA TYR A 65 9.09 -25.10 -3.82
C TYR A 65 9.21 -23.94 -4.82
N THR A 66 9.19 -22.71 -4.31
CA THR A 66 9.45 -21.50 -5.07
C THR A 66 10.17 -20.48 -4.21
N HIS A 67 11.11 -19.74 -4.81
CA HIS A 67 11.47 -18.44 -4.27
C HIS A 67 10.31 -17.50 -4.53
N TRP A 68 9.77 -16.93 -3.46
CA TRP A 68 8.60 -16.06 -3.44
C TRP A 68 9.07 -14.62 -3.27
N PHE A 69 8.91 -13.79 -4.31
CA PHE A 69 9.52 -12.47 -4.37
C PHE A 69 8.62 -11.48 -5.13
N GLN A 70 8.85 -10.18 -4.95
CA GLN A 70 8.12 -9.09 -5.57
C GLN A 70 9.08 -8.23 -6.41
N PRO A 71 9.16 -8.45 -7.74
CA PRO A 71 9.95 -7.60 -8.63
C PRO A 71 9.34 -6.19 -8.72
N LEU A 72 9.96 -5.30 -9.50
CA LEU A 72 9.47 -3.91 -9.66
C LEU A 72 8.06 -3.79 -10.28
N THR A 73 7.40 -4.90 -10.59
CA THR A 73 5.97 -4.96 -10.91
C THR A 73 5.05 -4.79 -9.71
N GLU A 74 5.61 -4.87 -8.48
CA GLU A 74 4.88 -4.92 -7.20
C GLU A 74 3.96 -6.14 -7.02
N THR A 75 3.90 -7.03 -7.99
CA THR A 75 3.18 -8.31 -7.89
C THR A 75 4.11 -9.42 -7.45
N THR A 76 3.54 -10.46 -6.83
CA THR A 76 4.31 -11.64 -6.41
C THR A 76 4.67 -12.51 -7.61
N ALA A 77 5.95 -12.84 -7.74
CA ALA A 77 6.47 -13.78 -8.72
C ALA A 77 6.76 -15.14 -8.07
N GLU A 78 6.44 -16.20 -8.77
CA GLU A 78 6.64 -17.59 -8.36
C GLU A 78 7.15 -18.41 -9.55
N LYS A 79 8.17 -19.24 -9.30
CA LYS A 79 8.65 -20.27 -10.24
C LYS A 79 8.71 -21.59 -9.50
N HIS A 80 7.79 -22.50 -9.77
CA HIS A 80 7.64 -23.74 -9.04
C HIS A 80 8.64 -24.78 -9.54
N ASP A 81 9.62 -25.12 -8.71
CA ASP A 81 10.57 -26.20 -8.96
C ASP A 81 10.18 -27.44 -8.13
N SER A 82 10.30 -28.63 -8.73
CA SER A 82 9.93 -29.89 -8.08
C SER A 82 11.01 -30.34 -7.11
N PHE A 83 10.61 -30.94 -5.97
CA PHE A 83 11.54 -31.70 -5.13
C PHE A 83 12.00 -33.00 -5.78
N VAL A 84 11.31 -33.47 -6.81
CA VAL A 84 11.60 -34.72 -7.48
C VAL A 84 12.75 -34.57 -8.47
N SER A 85 13.84 -35.32 -8.27
CA SER A 85 14.94 -35.47 -9.20
C SER A 85 15.06 -36.90 -9.67
N THR A 86 15.39 -37.13 -10.95
CA THR A 86 15.62 -38.46 -11.50
C THR A 86 17.01 -38.96 -11.19
N VAL A 87 17.14 -40.26 -10.94
CA VAL A 87 18.43 -40.96 -10.85
C VAL A 87 18.63 -41.87 -12.05
N GLY A 88 19.91 -42.15 -12.41
CA GLY A 88 20.29 -42.78 -13.66
C GLY A 88 19.76 -44.18 -13.93
N ASP A 89 19.11 -44.82 -12.96
CA ASP A 89 18.52 -46.16 -13.06
C ASP A 89 16.99 -46.17 -13.26
N GLY A 90 16.39 -44.98 -13.52
CA GLY A 90 14.97 -44.79 -13.67
C GLY A 90 14.22 -44.58 -12.36
N GLY A 91 14.91 -44.51 -11.23
CA GLY A 91 14.38 -44.12 -9.93
C GLY A 91 14.25 -42.60 -9.78
N VAL A 92 13.65 -42.18 -8.66
CA VAL A 92 13.55 -40.78 -8.25
C VAL A 92 14.04 -40.57 -6.83
N ILE A 93 14.58 -39.41 -6.56
CA ILE A 93 14.89 -38.92 -5.21
C ILE A 93 14.14 -37.62 -4.94
N LEU A 94 13.90 -37.32 -3.68
CA LEU A 94 13.33 -36.05 -3.24
C LEU A 94 14.47 -35.18 -2.67
N GLN A 95 14.83 -34.15 -3.42
CA GLN A 95 16.00 -33.32 -3.12
C GLN A 95 15.60 -31.87 -2.99
N PHE A 96 16.19 -31.19 -2.02
CA PHE A 96 16.22 -29.74 -1.88
C PHE A 96 17.47 -29.40 -1.10
N THR A 97 18.40 -28.74 -1.74
CA THR A 97 19.76 -28.47 -1.22
C THR A 97 19.88 -27.06 -0.67
N GLY A 98 20.88 -26.80 0.15
CA GLY A 98 21.22 -25.46 0.63
C GLY A 98 21.52 -24.50 -0.51
N LYS A 99 22.04 -24.96 -1.64
CA LYS A 99 22.26 -24.14 -2.84
C LYS A 99 20.91 -23.65 -3.41
N GLU A 100 19.91 -24.52 -3.49
CA GLU A 100 18.57 -24.22 -3.96
C GLU A 100 17.78 -23.35 -2.96
N LEU A 101 18.07 -23.48 -1.66
CA LEU A 101 17.52 -22.59 -0.64
C LEU A 101 18.11 -21.18 -0.74
N ILE A 102 19.44 -21.05 -0.87
CA ILE A 102 20.13 -19.75 -0.85
C ILE A 102 19.77 -18.93 -2.07
N LYS A 103 19.71 -19.54 -3.27
CA LYS A 103 19.48 -18.80 -4.52
C LYS A 103 18.70 -19.62 -5.53
N SER A 104 17.95 -18.92 -6.37
CA SER A 104 17.39 -19.40 -7.63
C SER A 104 17.79 -18.44 -8.76
N GLU A 105 17.67 -18.90 -10.01
CA GLU A 105 18.02 -18.14 -11.20
C GLU A 105 16.77 -18.02 -12.11
N PRO A 106 15.79 -17.15 -11.78
CA PRO A 106 14.67 -16.89 -12.66
C PRO A 106 15.13 -16.16 -13.92
N ASP A 107 14.41 -16.35 -15.02
CA ASP A 107 14.62 -15.54 -16.22
C ASP A 107 14.16 -14.10 -15.93
N ALA A 108 15.12 -13.17 -15.98
CA ALA A 108 14.88 -11.76 -15.71
C ALA A 108 14.54 -10.95 -16.99
N SER A 109 14.51 -11.58 -18.17
CA SER A 109 14.31 -10.88 -19.45
C SER A 109 12.99 -10.11 -19.56
N SER A 110 11.96 -10.59 -18.85
CA SER A 110 10.61 -10.00 -18.86
C SER A 110 10.31 -9.07 -17.68
N PHE A 111 11.20 -8.97 -16.68
CA PHE A 111 10.98 -8.10 -15.54
C PHE A 111 11.41 -6.65 -15.83
N PRO A 112 10.66 -5.64 -15.36
CA PRO A 112 11.06 -4.24 -15.48
C PRO A 112 12.40 -4.00 -14.80
N SER A 113 13.32 -3.33 -15.48
CA SER A 113 14.67 -3.06 -14.96
C SER A 113 15.10 -1.60 -15.06
N GLY A 114 14.35 -0.75 -15.78
CA GLY A 114 14.69 0.66 -15.94
C GLY A 114 16.14 0.87 -16.39
N GLY A 115 16.59 0.09 -17.39
CA GLY A 115 17.95 0.19 -17.92
C GLY A 115 19.05 -0.50 -17.09
N LEU A 116 18.76 -1.04 -15.90
CA LEU A 116 19.76 -1.78 -15.10
C LEU A 116 20.20 -3.11 -15.74
N ARG A 117 19.51 -3.57 -16.72
CA ARG A 117 19.77 -4.80 -17.45
C ARG A 117 19.89 -4.51 -18.95
N GLU A 118 20.95 -4.99 -19.57
CA GLU A 118 21.04 -4.98 -21.03
C GLU A 118 19.93 -5.82 -21.65
N THR A 119 19.44 -5.41 -22.81
CA THR A 119 18.31 -6.07 -23.50
C THR A 119 18.56 -7.56 -23.78
N CYS A 120 19.81 -7.95 -24.02
CA CYS A 120 20.22 -9.34 -24.23
C CYS A 120 20.46 -10.15 -22.95
N ALA A 121 20.50 -9.50 -21.76
CA ALA A 121 20.73 -10.19 -20.51
C ALA A 121 19.44 -10.83 -19.99
N ALA A 122 19.47 -12.15 -19.76
CA ALA A 122 18.31 -12.89 -19.29
C ALA A 122 18.43 -13.34 -17.81
N ARG A 123 19.62 -13.28 -17.24
CA ARG A 123 19.89 -13.81 -15.90
C ARG A 123 19.58 -12.81 -14.81
N GLY A 124 18.81 -13.24 -13.81
CA GLY A 124 18.67 -12.60 -12.52
C GLY A 124 18.82 -13.63 -11.41
N TYR A 125 18.92 -13.16 -10.19
CA TYR A 125 19.05 -14.02 -9.03
C TYR A 125 18.03 -13.66 -7.96
N THR A 126 17.43 -14.68 -7.34
CA THR A 126 16.74 -14.53 -6.07
C THR A 126 17.64 -15.00 -4.94
N ALA A 127 17.60 -14.29 -3.81
CA ALA A 127 18.37 -14.63 -2.63
C ALA A 127 17.43 -14.83 -1.44
N TRP A 128 17.59 -15.94 -0.71
CA TRP A 128 16.81 -16.25 0.47
C TRP A 128 16.90 -15.15 1.53
N ASP A 129 15.76 -14.61 1.94
CA ASP A 129 15.65 -13.76 3.12
C ASP A 129 15.29 -14.63 4.33
N CYS A 130 16.30 -14.99 5.13
CA CYS A 130 16.11 -15.80 6.32
C CYS A 130 15.39 -15.05 7.47
N THR A 131 15.22 -13.75 7.38
CA THR A 131 14.52 -12.92 8.37
C THR A 131 13.00 -12.93 8.18
N SER A 132 12.52 -13.39 7.03
CA SER A 132 11.11 -13.68 6.75
C SER A 132 10.87 -15.19 6.76
N PRO A 133 9.93 -15.72 7.54
CA PRO A 133 9.70 -17.15 7.63
C PRO A 133 9.16 -17.73 6.32
N ALA A 134 9.68 -18.88 5.88
CA ALA A 134 9.10 -19.65 4.80
C ALA A 134 7.72 -20.20 5.20
N PHE A 135 6.87 -20.44 4.22
CA PHE A 135 5.49 -20.90 4.46
C PHE A 135 5.02 -21.86 3.37
N VAL A 136 4.00 -22.67 3.69
CA VAL A 136 3.39 -23.57 2.70
C VAL A 136 2.06 -22.98 2.24
N LYS A 137 1.98 -22.62 0.96
CA LYS A 137 0.77 -22.12 0.31
C LYS A 137 -0.03 -23.30 -0.23
N THR A 138 -1.34 -23.33 0.04
CA THR A 138 -2.26 -24.35 -0.49
C THR A 138 -3.17 -23.71 -1.52
N THR A 139 -3.25 -24.31 -2.71
CA THR A 139 -4.22 -23.91 -3.76
C THR A 139 -5.60 -24.53 -3.48
N ASP A 140 -6.64 -24.06 -4.17
CA ASP A 140 -7.99 -24.62 -4.05
C ASP A 140 -8.08 -26.06 -4.55
N ALA A 141 -7.18 -26.47 -5.46
CA ALA A 141 -7.05 -27.85 -5.91
C ALA A 141 -6.33 -28.77 -4.91
N GLY A 142 -5.92 -28.24 -3.74
CA GLY A 142 -5.19 -28.99 -2.71
C GLY A 142 -3.68 -29.15 -3.00
N THR A 143 -3.15 -28.48 -4.02
CA THR A 143 -1.69 -28.46 -4.28
C THR A 143 -1.00 -27.59 -3.22
N CYS A 144 0.05 -28.14 -2.60
CA CYS A 144 0.85 -27.43 -1.60
C CYS A 144 2.23 -27.11 -2.17
N ILE A 145 2.72 -25.89 -1.92
CA ILE A 145 3.97 -25.36 -2.43
C ILE A 145 4.71 -24.70 -1.28
N LEU A 146 5.99 -25.05 -1.08
CA LEU A 146 6.88 -24.34 -0.16
C LEU A 146 7.29 -23.00 -0.78
N CYS A 147 6.89 -21.90 -0.15
CA CYS A 147 7.24 -20.54 -0.54
C CYS A 147 8.38 -20.03 0.36
N ILE A 148 9.46 -19.60 -0.27
CA ILE A 148 10.69 -19.12 0.38
C ILE A 148 10.78 -17.62 0.09
N PRO A 149 10.54 -16.73 1.08
CA PRO A 149 10.71 -15.30 0.89
C PRO A 149 12.11 -14.96 0.40
N ALA A 150 12.21 -14.20 -0.67
CA ALA A 150 13.47 -13.92 -1.34
C ALA A 150 13.54 -12.48 -1.85
N ALA A 151 14.77 -11.95 -1.91
CA ALA A 151 15.12 -10.75 -2.65
C ALA A 151 15.38 -11.08 -4.12
N PHE A 152 15.32 -10.06 -5.00
CA PHE A 152 15.54 -10.24 -6.44
C PHE A 152 16.52 -9.20 -6.98
N THR A 153 17.56 -9.66 -7.66
CA THR A 153 18.65 -8.82 -8.20
C THR A 153 18.93 -9.12 -9.66
N SER A 154 19.52 -8.14 -10.36
CA SER A 154 20.09 -8.30 -11.68
C SER A 154 21.31 -9.26 -11.66
N TYR A 155 21.81 -9.62 -12.85
CA TYR A 155 23.06 -10.37 -12.99
C TYR A 155 24.27 -9.63 -12.40
N THR A 156 24.27 -8.32 -12.45
CA THR A 156 25.34 -7.43 -11.96
C THR A 156 25.19 -7.05 -10.49
N GLY A 157 24.05 -7.38 -9.86
CA GLY A 157 23.84 -7.27 -8.42
C GLY A 157 22.95 -6.14 -7.96
N GLU A 158 22.48 -5.27 -8.88
CA GLU A 158 21.52 -4.21 -8.56
C GLU A 158 20.17 -4.83 -8.19
N SER A 159 19.47 -4.24 -7.22
CA SER A 159 18.16 -4.72 -6.80
C SER A 159 17.09 -4.43 -7.86
N LEU A 160 16.34 -5.47 -8.23
CA LEU A 160 15.17 -5.39 -9.14
C LEU A 160 13.86 -5.56 -8.37
N ASP A 161 13.88 -5.33 -7.07
CA ASP A 161 12.75 -5.41 -6.14
C ASP A 161 12.74 -4.21 -5.17
N TYR A 162 11.73 -4.18 -4.29
CA TYR A 162 11.70 -3.25 -3.17
C TYR A 162 12.12 -3.89 -1.84
N LYS A 163 12.22 -5.23 -1.76
CA LYS A 163 12.61 -5.94 -0.54
C LYS A 163 14.06 -5.69 -0.19
N THR A 164 14.96 -5.75 -1.15
CA THR A 164 16.39 -5.48 -0.92
C THR A 164 16.64 -4.09 -0.35
N PRO A 165 16.13 -2.99 -0.96
CA PRO A 165 16.25 -1.66 -0.37
C PRO A 165 15.53 -1.52 0.98
N LEU A 166 14.40 -2.21 1.18
CA LEU A 166 13.71 -2.22 2.48
C LEU A 166 14.60 -2.80 3.58
N LEU A 167 15.22 -3.96 3.36
CA LEU A 167 16.16 -4.58 4.32
C LEU A 167 17.35 -3.68 4.60
N ARG A 168 17.97 -3.09 3.55
CA ARG A 168 19.05 -2.12 3.71
C ARG A 168 18.63 -0.89 4.52
N SER A 169 17.40 -0.41 4.35
CA SER A 169 16.85 0.73 5.12
C SER A 169 16.61 0.37 6.59
N MET A 170 16.22 -0.88 6.86
CA MET A 170 16.09 -1.39 8.25
C MET A 170 17.44 -1.46 8.96
N ASP A 171 18.48 -1.88 8.26
CA ASP A 171 19.86 -1.88 8.80
C ASP A 171 20.36 -0.45 9.04
N ALA A 172 20.07 0.49 8.11
CA ALA A 172 20.46 1.88 8.23
C ALA A 172 19.80 2.55 9.45
N ILE A 173 18.50 2.41 9.62
CA ILE A 173 17.79 2.99 10.77
C ILE A 173 18.22 2.35 12.09
N SER A 174 18.45 1.03 12.11
CA SER A 174 18.98 0.33 13.28
C SER A 174 20.34 0.90 13.70
N LYS A 175 21.25 1.03 12.77
CA LYS A 175 22.60 1.56 13.00
C LYS A 175 22.58 2.97 13.57
N GLU A 176 21.83 3.86 12.96
CA GLU A 176 21.84 5.28 13.38
C GLU A 176 21.02 5.49 14.68
N ALA A 177 19.95 4.73 14.89
CA ALA A 177 19.22 4.75 16.17
C ALA A 177 20.05 4.21 17.34
N LEU A 178 20.85 3.15 17.14
CA LEU A 178 21.75 2.61 18.16
C LEU A 178 22.83 3.62 18.55
N LYS A 179 23.37 4.39 17.59
CA LYS A 179 24.31 5.47 17.91
C LYS A 179 23.64 6.56 18.77
N ALA A 180 22.43 6.97 18.41
CA ALA A 180 21.67 7.92 19.21
C ALA A 180 21.43 7.38 20.63
N LEU A 181 20.98 6.14 20.77
CA LEU A 181 20.75 5.47 22.07
C LEU A 181 22.00 5.42 22.94
N ALA A 182 23.17 5.20 22.34
CA ALA A 182 24.44 5.20 23.07
C ALA A 182 24.74 6.57 23.72
N LEU A 183 24.36 7.68 23.09
CA LEU A 183 24.46 9.03 23.68
C LEU A 183 23.53 9.21 24.89
N PHE A 184 22.37 8.53 24.89
CA PHE A 184 21.47 8.50 26.04
C PHE A 184 21.86 7.44 27.11
N GLY A 185 23.00 6.77 26.92
CA GLY A 185 23.53 5.79 27.88
C GLY A 185 23.01 4.35 27.69
N ASN A 186 22.14 4.09 26.71
CA ASN A 186 21.76 2.72 26.36
C ASN A 186 22.82 2.11 25.43
N THR A 187 23.67 1.24 25.99
CA THR A 187 24.70 0.46 25.27
C THR A 187 24.40 -1.04 25.24
N SER A 188 23.30 -1.45 25.87
CA SER A 188 22.87 -2.87 25.93
C SER A 188 22.11 -3.29 24.67
N ALA A 189 21.25 -2.46 24.13
CA ALA A 189 20.53 -2.72 22.89
C ALA A 189 21.51 -3.05 21.73
N LYS A 190 21.18 -4.09 20.96
CA LYS A 190 22.00 -4.56 19.83
C LYS A 190 21.34 -4.33 18.49
N LYS A 191 20.05 -4.12 18.49
CA LYS A 191 19.26 -3.88 17.27
C LYS A 191 18.10 -2.95 17.56
N VAL A 192 17.84 -2.03 16.64
CA VAL A 192 16.58 -1.29 16.57
C VAL A 192 15.82 -1.77 15.35
N THR A 193 14.56 -2.07 15.52
CA THR A 193 13.72 -2.62 14.46
C THR A 193 12.58 -1.66 14.15
N ALA A 194 12.42 -1.31 12.87
CA ALA A 194 11.23 -0.65 12.37
C ALA A 194 10.11 -1.67 12.23
N SER A 195 8.95 -1.34 12.74
CA SER A 195 7.73 -2.14 12.67
C SER A 195 6.61 -1.38 11.95
N VAL A 196 5.67 -2.13 11.36
CA VAL A 196 4.50 -1.55 10.70
C VAL A 196 3.28 -2.46 10.83
N GLY A 197 2.10 -1.86 11.00
CA GLY A 197 0.80 -2.50 10.88
C GLY A 197 0.01 -1.85 9.76
N PRO A 198 -0.13 -2.49 8.58
CA PRO A 198 -0.88 -1.93 7.46
C PRO A 198 -2.36 -2.25 7.60
N GLU A 199 -3.22 -1.24 7.64
CA GLU A 199 -4.68 -1.36 7.60
C GLU A 199 -5.13 -1.46 6.14
N GLN A 200 -5.74 -2.57 5.74
CA GLN A 200 -6.12 -2.86 4.37
C GLN A 200 -7.60 -2.58 4.13
N GLU A 201 -7.90 -1.51 3.40
CA GLU A 201 -9.24 -1.25 2.89
C GLU A 201 -9.47 -1.95 1.54
N TYR A 202 -10.73 -2.34 1.27
CA TYR A 202 -11.09 -3.07 0.06
C TYR A 202 -12.61 -3.03 -0.19
N PHE A 203 -13.01 -3.29 -1.44
CA PHE A 203 -14.42 -3.49 -1.80
C PHE A 203 -14.71 -4.97 -2.05
N LEU A 204 -15.92 -5.39 -1.68
CA LEU A 204 -16.49 -6.70 -2.06
C LEU A 204 -17.70 -6.49 -2.92
N ILE A 205 -17.71 -7.03 -4.14
CA ILE A 205 -18.83 -6.95 -5.07
C ILE A 205 -19.19 -8.32 -5.60
N ASP A 206 -20.41 -8.46 -6.14
CA ASP A 206 -20.85 -9.72 -6.74
C ASP A 206 -19.95 -10.13 -7.91
N LYS A 207 -19.44 -11.37 -7.90
CA LYS A 207 -18.51 -11.90 -8.89
C LYS A 207 -19.10 -11.95 -10.30
N LYS A 208 -20.40 -12.23 -10.45
CA LYS A 208 -21.05 -12.30 -11.76
C LYS A 208 -21.22 -10.92 -12.38
N LYS A 209 -21.46 -9.90 -11.54
CA LYS A 209 -21.53 -8.51 -11.98
C LYS A 209 -20.15 -7.98 -12.35
N PHE A 210 -19.13 -8.26 -11.52
CA PHE A 210 -17.73 -7.93 -11.86
C PHE A 210 -17.33 -8.51 -13.21
N ALA A 211 -17.65 -9.77 -13.49
CA ALA A 211 -17.30 -10.44 -14.73
C ALA A 211 -17.90 -9.78 -16.00
N LYS A 212 -18.96 -8.97 -15.84
CA LYS A 212 -19.61 -8.21 -16.93
C LYS A 212 -19.05 -6.80 -17.09
N ARG A 213 -18.08 -6.40 -16.31
CA ARG A 213 -17.46 -5.06 -16.35
C ARG A 213 -16.05 -5.16 -16.90
N THR A 214 -15.86 -4.79 -18.16
CA THR A 214 -14.55 -4.81 -18.84
C THR A 214 -13.54 -3.92 -18.13
N ASP A 215 -13.94 -2.71 -17.71
CA ASP A 215 -13.11 -1.77 -16.98
C ASP A 215 -12.64 -2.31 -15.61
N LEU A 216 -13.53 -2.95 -14.82
CA LEU A 216 -13.13 -3.55 -13.55
C LEU A 216 -12.13 -4.70 -13.72
N LYS A 217 -12.29 -5.52 -14.79
CA LYS A 217 -11.38 -6.64 -15.08
C LYS A 217 -9.99 -6.16 -15.52
N LEU A 218 -9.91 -5.15 -16.37
CA LEU A 218 -8.65 -4.72 -17.00
C LEU A 218 -7.95 -3.61 -16.21
N CYS A 219 -8.72 -2.70 -15.59
CA CYS A 219 -8.19 -1.53 -14.91
C CYS A 219 -8.34 -1.57 -13.38
N GLY A 220 -9.16 -2.48 -12.85
CA GLY A 220 -9.48 -2.56 -11.41
C GLY A 220 -10.42 -1.45 -10.93
N ARG A 221 -10.83 -0.52 -11.81
CA ARG A 221 -11.77 0.57 -11.52
C ARG A 221 -12.77 0.76 -12.63
N THR A 222 -13.92 1.35 -12.28
CA THR A 222 -14.92 1.73 -13.26
C THR A 222 -14.48 2.99 -14.02
N LEU A 223 -14.54 2.92 -15.35
CA LEU A 223 -14.29 4.07 -16.25
C LEU A 223 -15.59 4.81 -16.60
N PHE A 224 -16.71 4.12 -16.45
CA PHE A 224 -18.08 4.63 -16.62
C PHE A 224 -18.93 4.27 -15.42
N GLY A 225 -19.97 5.07 -15.15
CA GLY A 225 -20.96 4.78 -14.14
C GLY A 225 -21.59 6.04 -13.55
N ALA A 226 -22.90 6.16 -13.74
CA ALA A 226 -23.69 7.21 -13.11
C ALA A 226 -23.91 6.90 -11.63
N MET A 227 -23.89 7.95 -10.79
CA MET A 227 -24.23 7.82 -9.38
C MET A 227 -25.69 7.42 -9.20
N PRO A 228 -25.98 6.41 -8.37
CA PRO A 228 -27.34 6.05 -8.02
C PRO A 228 -27.98 7.14 -7.12
N PRO A 229 -29.32 7.10 -6.92
CA PRO A 229 -30.01 8.02 -6.02
C PRO A 229 -29.51 8.00 -4.57
N LYS A 230 -28.95 6.89 -4.12
CA LYS A 230 -28.31 6.74 -2.82
C LYS A 230 -26.86 6.31 -3.00
N GLY A 231 -25.94 7.06 -2.41
CA GLY A 231 -24.52 6.70 -2.26
C GLY A 231 -24.18 6.40 -0.80
N GLN A 232 -23.31 7.21 -0.20
CA GLN A 232 -22.86 7.09 1.19
C GLN A 232 -23.36 8.21 2.11
N GLU A 233 -24.35 9.01 1.68
CA GLU A 233 -24.75 10.29 2.31
C GLU A 233 -25.30 10.11 3.73
N LEU A 234 -25.74 8.91 4.09
CA LEU A 234 -26.31 8.62 5.40
C LEU A 234 -25.30 7.98 6.37
N ASP A 235 -24.08 7.68 5.93
CA ASP A 235 -23.04 6.96 6.69
C ASP A 235 -23.55 5.64 7.32
N ASP A 236 -24.61 5.06 6.73
CA ASP A 236 -25.32 3.91 7.27
C ASP A 236 -24.65 2.57 6.99
N GLN A 237 -23.56 2.54 6.22
CA GLN A 237 -22.72 1.37 6.03
C GLN A 237 -21.72 1.20 7.19
N TYR A 238 -21.03 2.26 7.59
CA TYR A 238 -19.94 2.20 8.58
C TYR A 238 -20.39 1.64 9.94
N PHE A 239 -21.52 2.12 10.45
CA PHE A 239 -22.09 1.68 11.72
C PHE A 239 -23.13 0.55 11.60
N ALA A 240 -23.28 -0.05 10.43
CA ALA A 240 -24.19 -1.17 10.23
C ALA A 240 -23.62 -2.50 10.72
N ALA A 241 -24.50 -3.45 10.95
CA ALA A 241 -24.09 -4.84 11.09
C ALA A 241 -23.49 -5.37 9.80
N ILE A 242 -22.45 -6.19 9.91
CA ILE A 242 -21.83 -6.85 8.75
C ILE A 242 -22.85 -7.83 8.16
N LYS A 243 -23.10 -7.76 6.85
CA LYS A 243 -24.02 -8.67 6.14
C LYS A 243 -23.55 -10.12 6.26
N ASP A 244 -24.45 -11.07 6.37
CA ASP A 244 -24.14 -12.51 6.58
C ASP A 244 -23.17 -13.08 5.55
N LYS A 245 -23.32 -12.74 4.26
CA LYS A 245 -22.41 -13.19 3.20
C LYS A 245 -20.99 -12.66 3.41
N VAL A 246 -20.86 -11.40 3.79
CA VAL A 246 -19.59 -10.76 4.10
C VAL A 246 -18.98 -11.33 5.39
N ALA A 247 -19.79 -11.55 6.44
CA ALA A 247 -19.35 -12.19 7.68
C ALA A 247 -18.81 -13.60 7.44
N SER A 248 -19.46 -14.38 6.56
CA SER A 248 -18.99 -15.71 6.15
C SER A 248 -17.63 -15.65 5.44
N TYR A 249 -17.47 -14.71 4.52
CA TYR A 249 -16.19 -14.41 3.87
C TYR A 249 -15.11 -14.05 4.87
N MET A 250 -15.38 -13.08 5.77
CA MET A 250 -14.43 -12.64 6.79
C MET A 250 -14.01 -13.78 7.73
N THR A 251 -14.91 -14.69 8.05
CA THR A 251 -14.63 -15.86 8.89
C THR A 251 -13.66 -16.82 8.20
N GLU A 252 -13.91 -17.19 6.94
CA GLU A 252 -13.02 -18.08 6.19
C GLU A 252 -11.68 -17.42 5.90
N LEU A 253 -11.67 -16.11 5.59
CA LEU A 253 -10.45 -15.33 5.43
C LEU A 253 -9.58 -15.38 6.69
N ASN A 254 -10.16 -15.19 7.87
CA ASN A 254 -9.43 -15.30 9.14
C ASN A 254 -8.85 -16.71 9.34
N GLU A 255 -9.62 -17.75 9.09
CA GLU A 255 -9.14 -19.14 9.24
C GLU A 255 -7.97 -19.45 8.31
N GLU A 256 -7.98 -18.92 7.08
CA GLU A 256 -6.87 -19.07 6.14
C GLU A 256 -5.64 -18.25 6.56
N LEU A 257 -5.82 -16.99 6.98
CA LEU A 257 -4.73 -16.12 7.45
C LEU A 257 -4.07 -16.68 8.71
N TRP A 258 -4.81 -17.30 9.63
CA TRP A 258 -4.23 -17.92 10.83
C TRP A 258 -3.25 -19.03 10.48
N LYS A 259 -3.43 -19.80 9.41
CA LYS A 259 -2.46 -20.81 8.98
C LYS A 259 -1.08 -20.18 8.70
N TYR A 260 -1.08 -18.94 8.19
CA TYR A 260 0.14 -18.17 7.93
C TYR A 260 0.61 -17.35 9.14
N GLY A 261 0.03 -17.54 10.33
CA GLY A 261 0.38 -16.77 11.52
C GLY A 261 -0.02 -15.29 11.44
N ILE A 262 -0.91 -14.93 10.52
CA ILE A 262 -1.39 -13.56 10.36
C ILE A 262 -2.66 -13.37 11.17
N LEU A 263 -2.64 -12.43 12.11
CA LEU A 263 -3.78 -12.08 12.91
C LEU A 263 -4.40 -10.77 12.41
N ALA A 264 -5.53 -10.88 11.70
CA ALA A 264 -6.43 -9.77 11.45
C ALA A 264 -7.16 -9.44 12.76
N LYS A 265 -6.69 -8.42 13.47
CA LYS A 265 -7.21 -8.05 14.79
C LYS A 265 -8.59 -7.44 14.70
N THR A 266 -8.83 -6.67 13.65
CA THR A 266 -10.08 -5.94 13.45
C THR A 266 -10.54 -6.10 12.00
N GLN A 267 -11.84 -6.29 11.83
CA GLN A 267 -12.54 -6.27 10.55
C GLN A 267 -13.87 -5.54 10.74
N HIS A 268 -14.18 -4.61 9.87
CA HIS A 268 -15.41 -3.83 9.93
C HIS A 268 -15.83 -3.30 8.56
N ASN A 269 -17.03 -2.72 8.50
CA ASN A 269 -17.48 -1.97 7.34
C ASN A 269 -16.79 -0.61 7.26
N GLU A 270 -16.49 -0.17 6.05
CA GLU A 270 -16.07 1.19 5.75
C GLU A 270 -17.25 2.07 5.30
N VAL A 271 -16.98 3.38 5.05
CA VAL A 271 -18.04 4.38 4.79
C VAL A 271 -18.74 4.13 3.46
N ALA A 272 -18.01 3.78 2.40
CA ALA A 272 -18.63 3.53 1.11
C ALA A 272 -19.43 2.22 1.10
N PRO A 273 -20.56 2.15 0.42
CA PRO A 273 -21.29 0.90 0.22
C PRO A 273 -20.36 -0.18 -0.36
N ALA A 274 -20.46 -1.40 0.14
CA ALA A 274 -19.62 -2.54 -0.24
C ALA A 274 -18.13 -2.45 0.16
N GLN A 275 -17.73 -1.44 0.93
CA GLN A 275 -16.35 -1.25 1.40
C GLN A 275 -16.16 -1.80 2.81
N HIS A 276 -14.98 -2.39 3.04
CA HIS A 276 -14.60 -3.02 4.30
C HIS A 276 -13.12 -2.78 4.58
N GLU A 277 -12.70 -2.99 5.84
CA GLU A 277 -11.31 -2.90 6.27
C GLU A 277 -10.88 -4.14 7.05
N LEU A 278 -9.60 -4.48 6.91
CA LEU A 278 -8.88 -5.48 7.70
C LEU A 278 -7.62 -4.85 8.28
N ALA A 279 -7.54 -4.82 9.61
CA ALA A 279 -6.36 -4.31 10.34
C ALA A 279 -5.62 -5.46 11.03
N PRO A 280 -4.41 -5.85 10.56
CA PRO A 280 -3.58 -6.87 11.18
C PRO A 280 -2.81 -6.30 12.39
N ILE A 281 -2.33 -7.19 13.26
CA ILE A 281 -1.31 -6.82 14.24
C ILE A 281 -0.01 -6.49 13.49
N PHE A 282 0.72 -5.46 13.97
CA PHE A 282 1.99 -5.03 13.41
C PHE A 282 3.10 -6.11 13.54
N SER A 283 4.05 -6.06 12.63
CA SER A 283 5.29 -6.86 12.65
C SER A 283 6.48 -6.02 12.19
N THR A 284 7.67 -6.60 12.11
CA THR A 284 8.82 -5.95 11.47
C THR A 284 8.48 -5.58 10.02
N THR A 285 9.03 -4.50 9.50
CA THR A 285 8.58 -3.95 8.20
C THR A 285 8.70 -4.93 7.04
N ASN A 286 9.73 -5.79 7.02
CA ASN A 286 9.89 -6.83 5.99
C ASN A 286 8.84 -7.94 6.12
N ILE A 287 8.61 -8.46 7.33
CA ILE A 287 7.59 -9.49 7.59
C ILE A 287 6.19 -8.95 7.31
N ALA A 288 5.88 -7.73 7.79
CA ALA A 288 4.59 -7.09 7.55
C ALA A 288 4.34 -6.87 6.05
N THR A 289 5.38 -6.56 5.27
CA THR A 289 5.29 -6.46 3.80
C THR A 289 4.92 -7.79 3.17
N ASP A 290 5.64 -8.85 3.50
CA ASP A 290 5.35 -10.19 2.97
C ASP A 290 3.94 -10.66 3.40
N GLN A 291 3.57 -10.45 4.66
CA GLN A 291 2.24 -10.76 5.16
C GLN A 291 1.15 -9.97 4.43
N ASN A 292 1.37 -8.69 4.12
CA ASN A 292 0.40 -7.89 3.38
C ASN A 292 0.19 -8.41 1.94
N HIS A 293 1.24 -8.85 1.25
CA HIS A 293 1.10 -9.52 -0.05
C HIS A 293 0.28 -10.82 0.07
N LEU A 294 0.52 -11.62 1.11
CA LEU A 294 -0.29 -12.81 1.39
C LEU A 294 -1.75 -12.46 1.71
N VAL A 295 -1.99 -11.42 2.50
CA VAL A 295 -3.34 -10.93 2.81
C VAL A 295 -4.07 -10.56 1.52
N MET A 296 -3.49 -9.72 0.67
CA MET A 296 -4.11 -9.31 -0.60
C MET A 296 -4.43 -10.49 -1.52
N ALA A 297 -3.52 -11.45 -1.63
CA ALA A 297 -3.75 -12.67 -2.43
C ALA A 297 -4.85 -13.56 -1.83
N THR A 298 -4.84 -13.73 -0.49
CA THR A 298 -5.82 -14.56 0.23
C THR A 298 -7.22 -13.93 0.18
N MET A 299 -7.32 -12.59 0.31
CA MET A 299 -8.60 -11.88 0.18
C MET A 299 -9.28 -12.16 -1.16
N LYS A 300 -8.56 -12.08 -2.26
CA LYS A 300 -9.09 -12.40 -3.61
C LYS A 300 -9.50 -13.87 -3.73
N LYS A 301 -8.64 -14.77 -3.25
CA LYS A 301 -8.89 -16.21 -3.26
C LYS A 301 -10.18 -16.57 -2.50
N ILE A 302 -10.35 -16.07 -1.28
CA ILE A 302 -11.51 -16.39 -0.46
C ILE A 302 -12.78 -15.69 -0.98
N ALA A 303 -12.67 -14.44 -1.47
CA ALA A 303 -13.82 -13.76 -2.09
C ALA A 303 -14.42 -14.59 -3.23
N ALA A 304 -13.56 -15.14 -4.09
CA ALA A 304 -14.01 -15.99 -5.21
C ALA A 304 -14.80 -17.22 -4.80
N LYS A 305 -14.55 -17.78 -3.61
CA LYS A 305 -15.30 -18.93 -3.05
C LYS A 305 -16.69 -18.55 -2.53
N HIS A 306 -16.86 -17.27 -2.15
CA HIS A 306 -18.12 -16.72 -1.66
C HIS A 306 -18.95 -16.02 -2.76
N ASP A 307 -18.68 -16.31 -4.04
CA ASP A 307 -19.31 -15.60 -5.17
C ASP A 307 -19.14 -14.08 -5.10
N LEU A 308 -18.01 -13.63 -4.54
CA LEU A 308 -17.59 -12.22 -4.44
C LEU A 308 -16.30 -12.00 -5.21
N GLU A 309 -16.06 -10.75 -5.56
CA GLU A 309 -14.75 -10.26 -6.04
C GLU A 309 -14.22 -9.22 -5.07
N CYS A 310 -12.95 -9.37 -4.67
CA CYS A 310 -12.25 -8.40 -3.84
C CYS A 310 -11.53 -7.39 -4.72
N VAL A 311 -12.02 -6.16 -4.74
CA VAL A 311 -11.42 -5.06 -5.51
C VAL A 311 -10.54 -4.21 -4.60
N LEU A 312 -9.25 -4.19 -4.92
CA LEU A 312 -8.22 -3.50 -4.13
C LEU A 312 -7.81 -2.15 -4.73
N HIS A 313 -8.34 -1.76 -5.90
CA HIS A 313 -8.01 -0.46 -6.50
C HIS A 313 -8.34 0.69 -5.54
N GLU A 314 -7.55 1.76 -5.57
CA GLU A 314 -7.66 2.92 -4.67
C GLU A 314 -8.96 3.69 -4.83
N LYS A 315 -9.54 3.69 -6.04
CA LYS A 315 -10.81 4.37 -6.35
C LYS A 315 -11.60 3.56 -7.38
N PRO A 316 -12.19 2.42 -6.99
CA PRO A 316 -12.91 1.59 -7.96
C PRO A 316 -14.22 2.23 -8.41
N PHE A 317 -14.80 3.11 -7.61
CA PHE A 317 -16.06 3.80 -7.91
C PHE A 317 -15.91 5.30 -7.68
N ALA A 318 -16.23 6.10 -8.68
CA ALA A 318 -16.27 7.56 -8.53
C ALA A 318 -17.41 7.98 -7.59
N GLY A 319 -17.27 9.13 -6.89
CA GLY A 319 -18.32 9.70 -6.06
C GLY A 319 -18.49 9.10 -4.66
N VAL A 320 -17.80 7.99 -4.33
CA VAL A 320 -17.76 7.40 -2.97
C VAL A 320 -16.34 7.32 -2.46
N ASN A 321 -16.13 6.96 -1.19
CA ASN A 321 -14.78 6.79 -0.62
C ASN A 321 -13.92 5.84 -1.46
N GLY A 322 -12.64 6.12 -1.52
CA GLY A 322 -11.63 5.22 -2.04
C GLY A 322 -11.03 4.34 -0.95
N SER A 323 -10.17 3.39 -1.34
CA SER A 323 -9.49 2.47 -0.44
C SER A 323 -8.01 2.81 -0.30
N GLY A 324 -7.56 2.92 0.93
CA GLY A 324 -6.18 3.14 1.32
C GLY A 324 -5.57 1.93 2.01
N LYS A 325 -4.34 2.17 2.49
CA LYS A 325 -3.58 1.24 3.32
C LYS A 325 -2.80 2.07 4.32
N HIS A 326 -3.40 2.32 5.49
CA HIS A 326 -2.75 3.13 6.52
C HIS A 326 -1.60 2.35 7.15
N ASN A 327 -0.42 2.93 7.18
CA ASN A 327 0.78 2.30 7.70
C ASN A 327 1.11 2.85 9.09
N ASN A 328 0.84 2.06 10.11
CA ASN A 328 1.17 2.36 11.51
C ASN A 328 2.64 2.00 11.78
N TRP A 329 3.54 2.96 11.68
CA TRP A 329 4.99 2.79 11.76
C TRP A 329 5.54 3.17 13.13
N SER A 330 6.49 2.38 13.64
CA SER A 330 7.22 2.63 14.89
C SER A 330 8.61 2.02 14.85
N ILE A 331 9.49 2.41 15.81
CA ILE A 331 10.82 1.83 16.00
C ILE A 331 11.02 1.41 17.45
N SER A 332 11.58 0.21 17.65
CA SER A 332 11.80 -0.35 18.97
C SER A 332 13.12 -1.09 19.09
N THR A 333 13.72 -1.10 20.27
CA THR A 333 14.91 -1.90 20.56
C THR A 333 14.58 -3.38 20.66
N ASP A 334 15.61 -4.23 20.54
CA ASP A 334 15.53 -5.68 20.83
C ASP A 334 15.24 -6.00 22.29
N GLU A 335 15.31 -5.00 23.19
CA GLU A 335 14.93 -5.07 24.60
C GLU A 335 13.44 -4.73 24.81
N GLY A 336 12.72 -4.33 23.76
CA GLY A 336 11.28 -4.02 23.80
C GLY A 336 10.93 -2.58 24.09
N GLU A 337 11.91 -1.66 24.17
CA GLU A 337 11.67 -0.23 24.32
C GLU A 337 11.23 0.38 22.99
N ASN A 338 10.07 1.03 22.95
CA ASN A 338 9.60 1.79 21.82
C ASN A 338 10.15 3.23 21.89
N LEU A 339 10.94 3.66 20.91
CA LEU A 339 11.67 4.92 20.90
C LEU A 339 10.79 6.15 20.63
N ILE A 340 9.58 5.93 20.15
CA ILE A 340 8.57 6.98 19.95
C ILE A 340 7.36 6.83 20.87
N ASP A 341 7.54 6.13 21.98
CA ASP A 341 6.57 6.13 23.09
C ASP A 341 6.86 7.33 24.01
N PRO A 342 5.92 8.28 24.16
CA PRO A 342 6.10 9.44 25.02
C PRO A 342 6.22 9.08 26.50
N GLY A 343 5.74 7.90 26.90
CA GLY A 343 5.67 7.48 28.28
C GLY A 343 4.65 8.29 29.10
N LYS A 344 4.79 8.24 30.42
CA LYS A 344 3.89 8.94 31.33
C LYS A 344 4.20 10.43 31.48
N HIS A 345 5.42 10.85 31.15
CA HIS A 345 5.97 12.19 31.33
C HIS A 345 6.67 12.66 30.05
N PRO A 346 5.92 12.87 28.94
CA PRO A 346 6.51 13.29 27.68
C PRO A 346 7.22 14.65 27.77
N GLU A 347 6.80 15.51 28.70
CA GLU A 347 7.40 16.82 28.97
C GLU A 347 8.84 16.74 29.50
N THR A 348 9.24 15.63 30.11
CA THR A 348 10.59 15.42 30.65
C THR A 348 11.36 14.28 29.96
N ASN A 349 10.74 13.55 29.03
CA ASN A 349 11.36 12.44 28.33
C ASN A 349 12.23 12.95 27.18
N LEU A 350 13.50 13.28 27.48
CA LEU A 350 14.44 13.89 26.54
C LEU A 350 14.72 12.96 25.33
N GLN A 351 14.84 11.65 25.57
CA GLN A 351 15.04 10.67 24.50
C GLN A 351 13.85 10.64 23.54
N PHE A 352 12.64 10.57 24.02
CA PHE A 352 11.43 10.66 23.20
C PHE A 352 11.39 11.96 22.39
N GLN A 353 11.67 13.12 23.05
CA GLN A 353 11.68 14.43 22.36
C GLN A 353 12.72 14.49 21.25
N PHE A 354 13.89 13.85 21.44
CA PHE A 354 14.91 13.74 20.40
C PHE A 354 14.44 12.95 19.20
N PHE A 355 13.86 11.74 19.41
CA PHE A 355 13.34 10.92 18.33
C PHE A 355 12.14 11.58 17.63
N LEU A 356 11.25 12.22 18.37
CA LEU A 356 10.14 13.00 17.83
C LEU A 356 10.65 14.13 16.90
N ALA A 357 11.60 14.92 17.37
CA ALA A 357 12.21 16.00 16.59
C ALA A 357 12.89 15.47 15.31
N ALA A 358 13.59 14.33 15.41
CA ALA A 358 14.23 13.68 14.28
C ALA A 358 13.21 13.24 13.23
N VAL A 359 12.09 12.62 13.63
CA VAL A 359 11.03 12.19 12.70
C VAL A 359 10.38 13.40 12.02
N LEU A 360 10.04 14.45 12.77
CA LEU A 360 9.43 15.66 12.20
C LEU A 360 10.35 16.35 11.19
N ALA A 361 11.64 16.49 11.53
CA ALA A 361 12.62 17.06 10.62
C ALA A 361 12.88 16.19 9.38
N ALA A 362 12.90 14.87 9.53
CA ALA A 362 13.02 13.93 8.42
C ALA A 362 11.86 14.08 7.43
N VAL A 363 10.64 14.16 7.94
CA VAL A 363 9.42 14.30 7.13
C VAL A 363 9.35 15.67 6.45
N ASP A 364 9.67 16.76 7.15
CA ASP A 364 9.69 18.11 6.57
C ASP A 364 10.76 18.24 5.49
N ASN A 365 11.97 17.79 5.80
CA ASN A 365 13.08 17.87 4.85
C ASN A 365 12.86 17.03 3.59
N ASN A 366 12.10 15.95 3.67
CA ASN A 366 11.92 14.99 2.57
C ASN A 366 10.43 14.71 2.25
N ALA A 367 9.60 15.75 2.39
CA ALA A 367 8.16 15.65 2.14
C ALA A 367 7.87 15.16 0.70
N GLU A 368 8.66 15.57 -0.28
CA GLU A 368 8.54 15.15 -1.68
C GLU A 368 8.76 13.64 -1.85
N LEU A 369 9.79 13.09 -1.19
CA LEU A 369 10.08 11.64 -1.22
C LEU A 369 8.99 10.83 -0.52
N LEU A 370 8.50 11.30 0.63
CA LEU A 370 7.43 10.62 1.34
C LEU A 370 6.14 10.66 0.52
N ARG A 371 5.82 11.81 -0.11
CA ARG A 371 4.69 11.93 -1.03
C ARG A 371 4.84 11.00 -2.24
N LEU A 372 6.01 10.93 -2.83
CA LEU A 372 6.32 10.02 -3.93
C LEU A 372 6.08 8.56 -3.54
N SER A 373 6.49 8.16 -2.34
CA SER A 373 6.37 6.77 -1.88
C SER A 373 4.94 6.24 -1.84
N ALA A 374 3.96 7.13 -1.76
CA ALA A 374 2.53 6.82 -1.83
C ALA A 374 1.90 7.16 -3.19
N SER A 375 2.72 7.39 -4.24
CA SER A 375 2.22 7.75 -5.56
C SER A 375 1.98 6.53 -6.43
N SER A 376 0.80 6.46 -7.03
CA SER A 376 0.45 5.52 -8.10
C SER A 376 -0.58 6.16 -9.03
N ALA A 377 -0.80 5.57 -10.19
CA ALA A 377 -1.85 6.03 -11.11
C ALA A 377 -3.24 5.98 -10.43
N GLY A 378 -3.52 4.92 -9.66
CA GLY A 378 -4.79 4.75 -8.95
C GLY A 378 -4.97 5.70 -7.77
N ASN A 379 -3.91 5.94 -7.00
CA ASN A 379 -3.99 6.75 -5.77
C ASN A 379 -4.25 8.24 -6.03
N TYR A 380 -3.95 8.72 -7.24
CA TYR A 380 -4.32 10.08 -7.69
C TYR A 380 -5.82 10.34 -7.54
N HIS A 381 -6.66 9.35 -7.83
CA HIS A 381 -8.13 9.49 -7.81
C HIS A 381 -8.72 9.55 -6.38
N ARG A 382 -7.96 9.08 -5.37
CA ARG A 382 -8.42 8.96 -3.98
C ARG A 382 -8.09 10.18 -3.13
N LEU A 383 -6.89 10.76 -3.29
CA LEU A 383 -6.35 11.79 -2.40
C LEU A 383 -7.14 13.10 -2.43
N GLY A 384 -7.27 13.72 -1.26
CA GLY A 384 -7.83 15.07 -1.07
C GLY A 384 -9.30 15.13 -0.68
N ALA A 385 -9.97 13.98 -0.46
CA ALA A 385 -11.35 13.94 0.00
C ALA A 385 -11.71 12.57 0.60
N ASN A 386 -12.83 12.50 1.33
CA ASN A 386 -13.41 11.24 1.78
C ASN A 386 -12.40 10.35 2.56
N GLU A 387 -11.86 10.87 3.65
CA GLU A 387 -10.88 10.22 4.54
C GLU A 387 -9.48 9.99 3.93
N ALA A 388 -9.27 10.30 2.66
CA ALA A 388 -7.95 10.28 2.05
C ALA A 388 -7.24 11.64 2.24
N PRO A 389 -6.01 11.68 2.76
CA PRO A 389 -5.31 12.94 3.02
C PRO A 389 -5.05 13.72 1.73
N PRO A 390 -4.85 15.07 1.84
CA PRO A 390 -4.45 15.88 0.70
C PRO A 390 -3.02 15.54 0.24
N ALA A 391 -2.66 15.98 -0.97
CA ALA A 391 -1.33 15.74 -1.55
C ALA A 391 -0.20 16.58 -0.90
N ILE A 392 -0.45 17.19 0.24
CA ILE A 392 0.50 17.97 1.03
C ILE A 392 0.88 17.15 2.26
N ILE A 393 2.17 16.87 2.42
CA ILE A 393 2.65 16.21 3.63
C ILE A 393 2.61 17.19 4.80
N SER A 394 1.96 16.81 5.88
CA SER A 394 1.95 17.49 7.18
C SER A 394 1.87 16.47 8.30
N ALA A 395 2.33 16.83 9.50
CA ALA A 395 2.31 15.98 10.67
C ALA A 395 1.25 16.45 11.68
N PHE A 396 0.39 15.55 12.10
CA PHE A 396 -0.53 15.76 13.21
C PHE A 396 0.08 15.21 14.50
N LEU A 397 0.13 16.02 15.53
CA LEU A 397 0.67 15.64 16.84
C LEU A 397 -0.41 15.53 17.93
N GLY A 398 -1.52 16.23 17.75
CA GLY A 398 -2.54 16.41 18.74
C GLY A 398 -2.18 17.43 19.82
N GLU A 399 -3.18 17.78 20.67
CA GLU A 399 -3.07 18.88 21.62
C GLU A 399 -1.92 18.71 22.62
N GLN A 400 -1.68 17.49 23.09
CA GLN A 400 -0.67 17.20 24.12
C GLN A 400 0.75 17.47 23.59
N LEU A 401 1.12 16.82 22.49
CA LEU A 401 2.47 16.95 21.95
C LEU A 401 2.69 18.32 21.29
N GLU A 402 1.66 18.92 20.68
CA GLU A 402 1.75 20.29 20.18
C GLU A 402 2.07 21.29 21.30
N SER A 403 1.41 21.15 22.46
CA SER A 403 1.71 21.97 23.64
C SER A 403 3.15 21.81 24.10
N ILE A 404 3.66 20.58 24.16
CA ILE A 404 5.05 20.29 24.52
C ILE A 404 6.03 20.92 23.52
N VAL A 405 5.80 20.72 22.22
CA VAL A 405 6.63 21.32 21.17
C VAL A 405 6.65 22.85 21.25
N LYS A 406 5.52 23.50 21.46
CA LYS A 406 5.43 24.96 21.65
C LYS A 406 6.25 25.44 22.87
N GLN A 407 6.13 24.73 24.01
CA GLN A 407 6.91 25.07 25.20
C GLN A 407 8.42 24.95 24.94
N ILE A 408 8.87 23.88 24.27
CA ILE A 408 10.27 23.68 23.91
C ILE A 408 10.77 24.82 23.00
N ILE A 409 10.01 25.19 21.98
CA ILE A 409 10.38 26.27 21.07
C ILE A 409 10.47 27.61 21.80
N GLU A 410 9.45 27.95 22.59
CA GLU A 410 9.35 29.25 23.26
C GLU A 410 10.29 29.38 24.46
N LYS A 411 10.35 28.36 25.33
CA LYS A 411 11.02 28.42 26.64
C LYS A 411 12.31 27.60 26.71
N GLY A 412 12.57 26.71 25.73
CA GLY A 412 13.72 25.80 25.71
C GLY A 412 13.48 24.43 26.35
N GLU A 413 12.41 24.28 27.13
CA GLU A 413 11.98 23.02 27.75
C GLU A 413 10.48 23.01 27.97
N ALA A 414 9.89 21.82 28.08
CA ALA A 414 8.49 21.64 28.47
C ALA A 414 8.40 21.33 29.96
N THR A 415 7.46 21.93 30.65
CA THR A 415 7.23 21.75 32.10
C THR A 415 5.84 21.23 32.41
N GLU A 416 4.94 21.27 31.45
CA GLU A 416 3.55 20.88 31.59
C GLU A 416 3.08 20.03 30.40
N SER A 417 2.25 19.04 30.69
CA SER A 417 1.61 18.19 29.68
C SER A 417 0.10 18.16 29.92
N PRO A 418 -0.71 18.55 28.94
CA PRO A 418 -2.17 18.37 29.01
C PRO A 418 -2.52 16.91 29.28
N LYS A 419 -3.47 16.68 30.19
CA LYS A 419 -3.98 15.34 30.51
C LYS A 419 -5.36 15.13 29.91
N GLY A 420 -5.66 13.90 29.55
CA GLY A 420 -6.99 13.49 29.13
C GLY A 420 -8.06 13.84 30.18
N LYS A 421 -9.24 14.20 29.72
CA LYS A 421 -10.39 14.51 30.58
C LYS A 421 -11.08 13.22 31.04
N THR A 422 -11.61 13.21 32.26
CA THR A 422 -12.44 12.09 32.70
C THR A 422 -13.83 12.21 32.06
N TYR A 423 -14.22 11.17 31.34
CA TYR A 423 -15.58 11.05 30.82
C TYR A 423 -16.54 10.57 31.90
N VAL A 424 -17.63 11.31 32.06
CA VAL A 424 -18.74 10.97 32.94
C VAL A 424 -20.02 11.07 32.13
N SER A 425 -20.67 9.95 31.87
CA SER A 425 -21.89 9.89 31.04
C SER A 425 -23.13 10.51 31.70
N GLY A 426 -23.12 10.70 33.03
CA GLY A 426 -24.30 11.09 33.82
C GLY A 426 -25.28 9.94 34.09
N ALA A 427 -25.10 8.78 33.48
CA ALA A 427 -25.86 7.57 33.76
C ALA A 427 -25.11 6.68 34.76
N SER A 428 -25.74 6.34 35.86
CA SER A 428 -25.11 5.59 36.97
C SER A 428 -24.65 4.17 36.59
N THR A 429 -25.20 3.62 35.50
CA THR A 429 -24.88 2.28 34.99
C THR A 429 -23.74 2.25 33.98
N LEU A 430 -23.26 3.41 33.52
CA LEU A 430 -22.16 3.52 32.59
C LEU A 430 -20.83 3.80 33.33
N PRO A 431 -19.72 3.20 32.89
CA PRO A 431 -18.44 3.43 33.53
C PRO A 431 -17.91 4.84 33.25
N THR A 432 -17.16 5.35 34.21
CA THR A 432 -16.32 6.54 34.00
C THR A 432 -14.94 6.06 33.58
N PHE A 433 -14.32 6.80 32.62
CA PHE A 433 -12.98 6.51 32.14
C PHE A 433 -12.24 7.80 31.74
N THR A 434 -10.92 7.73 31.70
CA THR A 434 -10.10 8.84 31.19
C THR A 434 -10.03 8.73 29.68
N MET A 435 -10.44 9.80 28.99
CA MET A 435 -10.29 9.92 27.53
C MET A 435 -8.83 10.19 27.20
N ASP A 436 -8.41 9.84 25.98
CA ASP A 436 -7.13 10.28 25.46
C ASP A 436 -7.04 11.82 25.44
N ALA A 437 -5.85 12.36 25.66
CA ALA A 437 -5.64 13.81 25.67
C ALA A 437 -5.82 14.44 24.27
N THR A 438 -5.80 13.61 23.24
CA THR A 438 -5.79 14.02 21.82
C THR A 438 -6.81 13.20 21.05
N ASP A 439 -7.63 13.87 20.25
CA ASP A 439 -8.48 13.23 19.25
C ASP A 439 -7.68 12.91 17.98
N ARG A 440 -8.19 12.02 17.13
CA ARG A 440 -7.59 11.68 15.83
C ARG A 440 -7.96 12.72 14.78
N ASN A 441 -7.03 12.99 13.85
CA ASN A 441 -7.31 13.81 12.69
C ASN A 441 -7.34 12.95 11.42
N ARG A 442 -8.53 12.68 10.91
CA ARG A 442 -8.76 11.88 9.71
C ARG A 442 -8.20 12.50 8.42
N THR A 443 -7.91 13.80 8.43
CA THR A 443 -7.41 14.51 7.24
C THR A 443 -5.89 14.62 7.19
N SER A 444 -5.19 14.20 8.26
CA SER A 444 -3.73 14.27 8.31
C SER A 444 -3.08 13.14 7.52
N PRO A 445 -2.09 13.41 6.67
CA PRO A 445 -1.33 12.39 5.95
C PRO A 445 -0.35 11.61 6.82
N PHE A 446 0.16 12.23 7.90
CA PHE A 446 1.12 11.62 8.82
C PHE A 446 0.78 12.00 10.26
N ALA A 447 0.14 11.08 10.97
CA ALA A 447 -0.45 11.36 12.28
C ALA A 447 0.25 10.58 13.40
N PHE A 448 0.60 11.28 14.49
CA PHE A 448 1.02 10.61 15.73
C PHE A 448 -0.19 10.01 16.45
N THR A 449 -0.12 8.71 16.76
CA THR A 449 -1.23 7.96 17.39
C THR A 449 -0.75 7.19 18.62
N GLY A 450 -0.30 7.92 19.64
CA GLY A 450 0.07 7.40 20.96
C GLY A 450 1.53 6.96 21.06
N ASN A 451 2.00 6.00 20.29
CA ASN A 451 3.39 5.51 20.30
C ASN A 451 3.88 5.09 18.91
N LYS A 452 3.26 5.63 17.88
CA LYS A 452 3.54 5.35 16.47
C LYS A 452 3.09 6.50 15.59
N PHE A 453 3.60 6.56 14.37
CA PHE A 453 3.09 7.42 13.32
C PHE A 453 2.28 6.60 12.31
N GLU A 454 1.12 7.10 11.97
CA GLU A 454 0.25 6.55 10.96
C GLU A 454 0.44 7.31 9.64
N PHE A 455 1.02 6.66 8.63
CA PHE A 455 1.13 7.19 7.28
C PHE A 455 -0.09 6.77 6.46
N ARG A 456 -1.00 7.72 6.21
CA ARG A 456 -2.35 7.48 5.69
C ARG A 456 -2.49 7.56 4.17
N MET A 457 -1.41 7.91 3.45
CA MET A 457 -1.48 8.19 2.01
C MET A 457 -1.35 6.96 1.12
N VAL A 458 -0.83 5.85 1.60
CA VAL A 458 -0.54 4.66 0.79
C VAL A 458 -1.83 4.09 0.20
N GLY A 459 -1.80 3.76 -1.09
CA GLY A 459 -2.94 3.18 -1.79
C GLY A 459 -3.16 1.70 -1.48
N SER A 460 -4.41 1.25 -1.60
CA SER A 460 -4.82 -0.11 -1.26
C SER A 460 -4.08 -1.20 -2.06
N THR A 461 -3.73 -0.97 -3.33
CA THR A 461 -2.99 -1.93 -4.16
C THR A 461 -1.49 -1.89 -3.94
N GLN A 462 -0.94 -0.80 -3.38
CA GLN A 462 0.49 -0.61 -3.28
C GLN A 462 1.16 -1.58 -2.30
N SER A 463 2.39 -1.99 -2.62
CA SER A 463 3.27 -2.61 -1.64
C SER A 463 3.69 -1.59 -0.58
N ILE A 464 3.70 -1.97 0.69
CA ILE A 464 4.19 -1.10 1.76
C ILE A 464 5.73 -1.03 1.82
N ALA A 465 6.43 -1.85 1.03
CA ALA A 465 7.89 -1.87 1.01
C ALA A 465 8.49 -0.51 0.66
N PHE A 466 7.97 0.14 -0.39
CA PHE A 466 8.50 1.42 -0.84
C PHE A 466 8.28 2.57 0.17
N PRO A 467 7.07 2.84 0.68
CA PRO A 467 6.87 3.86 1.70
C PRO A 467 7.65 3.59 2.99
N MET A 468 7.74 2.34 3.44
CA MET A 468 8.51 2.01 4.63
C MET A 468 10.01 2.15 4.42
N MET A 469 10.54 1.77 3.27
CA MET A 469 11.93 1.98 2.89
C MET A 469 12.29 3.47 2.87
N VAL A 470 11.44 4.31 2.28
CA VAL A 470 11.64 5.78 2.26
C VAL A 470 11.61 6.33 3.67
N LEU A 471 10.60 5.99 4.47
CA LEU A 471 10.46 6.51 5.84
C LEU A 471 11.65 6.11 6.72
N ASN A 472 12.05 4.84 6.70
CA ASN A 472 13.23 4.37 7.43
C ASN A 472 14.50 5.13 7.02
N THR A 473 14.70 5.34 5.72
CA THR A 473 15.89 6.00 5.16
C THR A 473 15.99 7.47 5.55
N ILE A 474 14.89 8.23 5.42
CA ILE A 474 14.92 9.67 5.76
C ILE A 474 15.05 9.90 7.27
N VAL A 475 14.47 9.01 8.09
CA VAL A 475 14.62 9.08 9.54
C VAL A 475 16.05 8.68 9.94
N ALA A 476 16.65 7.66 9.33
CA ALA A 476 18.05 7.29 9.56
C ALA A 476 19.02 8.44 9.21
N ASP A 477 18.80 9.12 8.09
CA ASP A 477 19.62 10.27 7.68
C ASP A 477 19.53 11.42 8.70
N GLN A 478 18.33 11.70 9.19
CA GLN A 478 18.13 12.76 10.18
C GLN A 478 18.70 12.37 11.54
N LEU A 479 18.53 11.13 11.99
CA LEU A 479 19.16 10.63 13.22
C LEU A 479 20.68 10.75 13.13
N LYS A 480 21.27 10.34 11.99
CA LYS A 480 22.70 10.49 11.76
C LYS A 480 23.16 11.95 11.93
N LYS A 481 22.51 12.90 11.29
CA LYS A 481 22.82 14.32 11.37
C LYS A 481 22.77 14.85 12.80
N MET A 482 21.70 14.53 13.52
CA MET A 482 21.51 14.99 14.89
C MET A 482 22.50 14.32 15.86
N THR A 483 22.83 13.05 15.64
CA THR A 483 23.81 12.32 16.46
C THR A 483 25.22 12.85 16.23
N ASP A 484 25.61 13.07 14.96
CA ASP A 484 26.92 13.65 14.59
C ASP A 484 27.11 15.06 15.21
N GLU A 485 26.05 15.89 15.32
CA GLU A 485 26.08 17.22 15.97
C GLU A 485 26.26 17.13 17.49
N LEU A 486 25.82 16.05 18.13
CA LEU A 486 25.94 15.84 19.58
C LEU A 486 27.22 15.08 19.97
N GLU A 487 27.94 14.50 19.03
CA GLU A 487 29.13 13.71 19.30
C GLU A 487 30.24 14.60 19.93
N GLY A 488 30.73 14.21 21.10
CA GLY A 488 31.78 14.94 21.81
C GLY A 488 31.30 16.15 22.64
N ALA A 489 29.98 16.35 22.79
CA ALA A 489 29.47 17.44 23.65
C ALA A 489 29.86 17.20 25.12
N GLU A 490 30.49 18.22 25.74
CA GLU A 490 30.91 18.16 27.16
C GLU A 490 29.71 18.06 28.12
N ASP A 491 28.60 18.76 27.82
CA ASP A 491 27.33 18.66 28.53
C ASP A 491 26.26 18.19 27.55
N PHE A 492 26.09 16.87 27.48
CA PHE A 492 25.17 16.22 26.57
C PHE A 492 23.71 16.68 26.76
N GLU A 493 23.24 16.80 28.01
CA GLU A 493 21.85 17.17 28.28
C GLU A 493 21.52 18.57 27.75
N THR A 494 22.38 19.55 28.06
CA THR A 494 22.21 20.94 27.59
C THR A 494 22.33 21.02 26.08
N ALA A 495 23.30 20.35 25.47
CA ALA A 495 23.47 20.32 24.02
C ALA A 495 22.27 19.65 23.30
N CYS A 496 21.77 18.54 23.85
CA CYS A 496 20.61 17.81 23.31
C CYS A 496 19.33 18.68 23.37
N LYS A 497 19.05 19.35 24.50
CA LYS A 497 17.91 20.29 24.61
C LYS A 497 18.03 21.44 23.60
N ALA A 498 19.21 21.98 23.43
CA ALA A 498 19.45 23.05 22.44
C ALA A 498 19.23 22.56 21.01
N LEU A 499 19.71 21.38 20.68
CA LEU A 499 19.51 20.76 19.36
C LEU A 499 18.04 20.46 19.10
N ILE A 500 17.31 19.84 20.05
CA ILE A 500 15.88 19.58 19.94
C ILE A 500 15.11 20.88 19.69
N ARG A 501 15.40 21.94 20.48
CA ARG A 501 14.77 23.25 20.29
C ARG A 501 15.04 23.83 18.91
N LYS A 502 16.29 23.80 18.45
CA LYS A 502 16.69 24.25 17.11
C LYS A 502 15.92 23.50 16.03
N THR A 503 15.94 22.16 16.08
CA THR A 503 15.28 21.30 15.11
C THR A 503 13.77 21.53 15.07
N LEU A 504 13.10 21.57 16.22
CA LEU A 504 11.66 21.82 16.27
C LEU A 504 11.31 23.24 15.78
N THR A 505 12.15 24.24 16.05
CA THR A 505 11.94 25.62 15.56
C THR A 505 12.03 25.68 14.03
N GLU A 506 13.02 25.02 13.44
CA GLU A 506 13.23 24.98 11.99
C GLU A 506 12.13 24.23 11.25
N HIS A 507 11.60 23.16 11.87
CA HIS A 507 10.67 22.21 11.23
C HIS A 507 9.22 22.30 11.73
N GLN A 508 8.87 23.28 12.59
CA GLN A 508 7.49 23.45 13.07
C GLN A 508 6.46 23.66 11.95
N LYS A 509 6.91 24.12 10.79
CA LYS A 509 6.04 24.36 9.62
C LYS A 509 5.32 23.11 9.11
N ILE A 510 5.86 21.91 9.38
CA ILE A 510 5.22 20.63 9.00
C ILE A 510 4.05 20.26 9.92
N ILE A 511 4.00 20.83 11.14
CA ILE A 511 2.98 20.49 12.13
C ILE A 511 1.66 21.18 11.78
N PHE A 512 0.62 20.39 11.62
CA PHE A 512 -0.72 20.90 11.34
C PHE A 512 -1.79 20.00 11.98
N ASN A 513 -2.60 20.57 12.86
CA ASN A 513 -3.67 19.87 13.58
C ASN A 513 -5.09 20.24 13.10
N GLY A 514 -5.19 21.06 12.04
CA GLY A 514 -6.44 21.54 11.48
C GLY A 514 -7.04 20.64 10.41
N ASN A 515 -8.06 21.15 9.71
CA ASN A 515 -8.72 20.46 8.61
C ASN A 515 -7.87 20.49 7.33
N GLY A 516 -7.25 19.36 6.97
CA GLY A 516 -6.40 19.23 5.78
C GLY A 516 -7.15 19.33 4.44
N TYR A 517 -8.49 19.28 4.43
CA TYR A 517 -9.28 19.42 3.19
C TYR A 517 -9.66 20.86 2.85
N SER A 518 -9.38 21.81 3.74
CA SER A 518 -9.80 23.19 3.52
C SER A 518 -8.88 23.92 2.53
N ASP A 519 -9.46 24.85 1.76
CA ASP A 519 -8.72 25.73 0.85
C ASP A 519 -7.76 26.65 1.62
N GLU A 520 -8.11 27.02 2.85
CA GLU A 520 -7.24 27.77 3.76
C GLU A 520 -5.97 27.02 4.08
N TRP A 521 -6.04 25.69 4.25
CA TRP A 521 -4.85 24.87 4.45
C TRP A 521 -3.94 24.86 3.22
N ILE A 522 -4.50 24.74 2.01
CA ILE A 522 -3.72 24.79 0.79
C ILE A 522 -2.94 26.09 0.70
N ALA A 523 -3.61 27.22 0.96
CA ALA A 523 -2.97 28.55 0.96
C ALA A 523 -1.94 28.73 2.08
N GLU A 524 -2.22 28.17 3.26
CA GLU A 524 -1.27 28.21 4.39
C GLU A 524 -0.05 27.33 4.14
N ALA A 525 -0.23 26.15 3.59
CA ALA A 525 0.85 25.23 3.22
C ALA A 525 1.80 25.85 2.19
N GLU A 526 1.27 26.55 1.20
CA GLU A 526 2.06 27.30 0.22
C GLU A 526 2.92 28.40 0.90
N LYS A 527 2.34 29.17 1.83
CA LYS A 527 3.08 30.17 2.62
C LYS A 527 4.19 29.56 3.46
N ARG A 528 3.96 28.36 4.00
CA ARG A 528 4.96 27.59 4.76
C ARG A 528 6.04 26.96 3.88
N GLY A 529 5.87 27.00 2.54
CA GLY A 529 6.78 26.36 1.59
C GLY A 529 6.66 24.83 1.59
N LEU A 530 5.50 24.28 1.94
CA LEU A 530 5.23 22.85 1.87
C LEU A 530 4.80 22.46 0.45
N PRO A 531 5.38 21.42 -0.15
CA PRO A 531 5.06 21.03 -1.52
C PRO A 531 3.66 20.42 -1.61
N ASN A 532 2.92 20.76 -2.67
CA ASN A 532 1.63 20.17 -3.03
C ASN A 532 1.78 19.39 -4.35
N ILE A 533 2.22 18.14 -4.25
CA ILE A 533 2.51 17.29 -5.42
C ILE A 533 1.29 16.41 -5.68
N LYS A 534 0.44 16.82 -6.63
CA LYS A 534 -0.85 16.19 -6.85
C LYS A 534 -0.78 14.84 -7.56
N CYS A 535 0.12 14.67 -8.52
CA CYS A 535 0.19 13.47 -9.34
C CYS A 535 1.54 12.75 -9.25
N MET A 536 1.54 11.49 -9.69
CA MET A 536 2.72 10.64 -9.71
C MET A 536 3.80 11.16 -10.64
N VAL A 537 3.41 11.67 -11.82
CA VAL A 537 4.35 12.14 -12.85
C VAL A 537 5.19 13.31 -12.35
N ASP A 538 4.60 14.19 -11.52
CA ASP A 538 5.31 15.30 -10.89
C ASP A 538 6.16 14.86 -9.68
N ALA A 539 5.80 13.74 -9.03
CA ALA A 539 6.50 13.23 -7.87
C ALA A 539 7.77 12.43 -8.23
N VAL A 540 7.71 11.62 -9.28
CA VAL A 540 8.78 10.66 -9.64
C VAL A 540 10.16 11.31 -9.84
N PRO A 541 10.31 12.52 -10.43
CA PRO A 541 11.62 13.14 -10.59
C PRO A 541 12.38 13.36 -9.27
N TYR A 542 11.70 13.48 -8.15
CA TYR A 542 12.35 13.63 -6.84
C TYR A 542 13.12 12.37 -6.40
N LEU A 543 12.82 11.19 -6.95
CA LEU A 543 13.50 9.93 -6.57
C LEU A 543 14.98 9.96 -6.98
N ALA A 544 15.27 10.41 -8.21
CA ALA A 544 16.61 10.46 -8.77
C ALA A 544 17.28 11.86 -8.61
N ALA A 545 16.66 12.78 -7.87
CA ALA A 545 17.25 14.09 -7.59
C ALA A 545 18.53 13.96 -6.75
N ASP A 546 19.50 14.86 -6.95
CA ASP A 546 20.81 14.81 -6.26
C ASP A 546 20.69 14.74 -4.73
N LYS A 547 19.68 15.39 -4.14
CA LYS A 547 19.38 15.31 -2.70
C LYS A 547 19.04 13.89 -2.28
N SER A 548 18.18 13.20 -3.02
CA SER A 548 17.75 11.82 -2.76
C SER A 548 18.91 10.85 -2.94
N VAL A 549 19.64 10.96 -4.06
CA VAL A 549 20.83 10.16 -4.34
C VAL A 549 21.82 10.25 -3.18
N LYS A 550 22.12 11.47 -2.70
CA LYS A 550 23.05 11.68 -1.58
C LYS A 550 22.59 10.99 -0.28
N ILE A 551 21.29 10.98 0.01
CA ILE A 551 20.74 10.33 1.20
C ILE A 551 20.85 8.81 1.07
N PHE A 552 20.34 8.26 -0.04
CA PHE A 552 20.27 6.83 -0.24
C PHE A 552 21.66 6.17 -0.38
N GLU A 553 22.57 6.78 -1.14
CA GLU A 553 23.97 6.31 -1.25
C GLU A 553 24.71 6.47 0.08
N GLY A 554 24.53 7.60 0.77
CA GLY A 554 25.19 7.88 2.05
C GLY A 554 24.84 6.89 3.16
N LEU A 555 23.69 6.24 3.07
CA LEU A 555 23.23 5.18 3.98
C LEU A 555 23.37 3.77 3.41
N GLY A 556 23.83 3.62 2.16
CA GLY A 556 23.97 2.32 1.50
C GLY A 556 22.64 1.61 1.19
N VAL A 557 21.55 2.38 1.03
CA VAL A 557 20.23 1.81 0.75
C VAL A 557 20.04 1.55 -0.75
N MET A 558 20.32 2.54 -1.59
CA MET A 558 20.31 2.43 -3.05
C MET A 558 21.38 3.35 -3.64
N ASP A 559 21.95 2.96 -4.75
CA ASP A 559 22.81 3.83 -5.55
C ASP A 559 22.00 4.64 -6.57
N LYS A 560 22.68 5.56 -7.28
CA LYS A 560 22.06 6.41 -8.29
C LYS A 560 21.42 5.61 -9.43
N ALA A 561 22.05 4.51 -9.85
CA ALA A 561 21.55 3.68 -10.94
C ALA A 561 20.24 2.98 -10.53
N GLU A 562 20.19 2.43 -9.31
CA GLU A 562 18.99 1.80 -8.75
C GLU A 562 17.83 2.81 -8.59
N LEU A 563 18.10 4.06 -8.18
CA LEU A 563 17.11 5.12 -8.04
C LEU A 563 16.57 5.58 -9.40
N SER A 564 17.46 5.81 -10.38
CA SER A 564 17.09 6.22 -11.73
C SER A 564 16.24 5.16 -12.42
N ALA A 565 16.65 3.89 -12.32
CA ALA A 565 15.91 2.78 -12.90
C ALA A 565 14.48 2.67 -12.34
N ARG A 566 14.29 2.88 -11.04
CA ARG A 566 12.95 2.87 -10.43
C ARG A 566 12.11 4.03 -10.91
N ALA A 567 12.69 5.21 -11.05
CA ALA A 567 11.99 6.38 -11.60
C ALA A 567 11.49 6.09 -13.03
N GLU A 568 12.33 5.51 -13.88
CA GLU A 568 11.93 5.10 -15.24
C GLU A 568 10.81 4.07 -15.22
N VAL A 569 10.94 2.99 -14.42
CA VAL A 569 9.89 1.95 -14.30
C VAL A 569 8.57 2.55 -13.81
N MET A 570 8.61 3.48 -12.85
CA MET A 570 7.40 4.14 -12.33
C MET A 570 6.70 4.98 -13.40
N LEU A 571 7.44 5.77 -14.18
CA LEU A 571 6.88 6.58 -15.27
C LEU A 571 6.34 5.71 -16.40
N GLU A 572 7.07 4.67 -16.79
CA GLU A 572 6.64 3.72 -17.80
C GLU A 572 5.34 3.00 -17.39
N ASN A 573 5.27 2.53 -16.16
CA ASN A 573 4.06 1.89 -15.63
C ASN A 573 2.88 2.85 -15.55
N TYR A 574 3.11 4.13 -15.21
CA TYR A 574 2.07 5.14 -15.23
C TYR A 574 1.48 5.30 -16.64
N ALA A 575 2.34 5.54 -17.66
CA ALA A 575 1.92 5.71 -19.03
C ALA A 575 1.16 4.49 -19.56
N LYS A 576 1.67 3.27 -19.30
CA LYS A 576 1.02 2.01 -19.69
C LYS A 576 -0.35 1.83 -19.03
N LYS A 577 -0.50 2.15 -17.74
CA LYS A 577 -1.79 2.05 -17.04
C LYS A 577 -2.82 3.01 -17.63
N ILE A 578 -2.46 4.27 -17.83
CA ILE A 578 -3.38 5.24 -18.45
C ILE A 578 -3.72 4.87 -19.89
N ASN A 579 -2.76 4.32 -20.64
CA ASN A 579 -3.02 3.79 -21.99
C ASN A 579 -4.05 2.64 -21.96
N ILE A 580 -3.89 1.68 -21.03
CA ILE A 580 -4.85 0.57 -20.89
C ILE A 580 -6.25 1.11 -20.55
N GLU A 581 -6.36 2.08 -19.66
CA GLU A 581 -7.63 2.73 -19.32
C GLU A 581 -8.25 3.43 -20.53
N ALA A 582 -7.45 4.19 -21.30
CA ALA A 582 -7.91 4.85 -22.51
C ALA A 582 -8.43 3.86 -23.57
N LEU A 583 -7.67 2.81 -23.86
CA LEU A 583 -8.08 1.76 -24.79
C LEU A 583 -9.34 1.03 -24.32
N THR A 584 -9.46 0.78 -23.01
CA THR A 584 -10.66 0.15 -22.43
C THR A 584 -11.88 1.07 -22.57
N MET A 585 -11.72 2.40 -22.34
CA MET A 585 -12.82 3.35 -22.56
C MET A 585 -13.27 3.36 -24.02
N ILE A 586 -12.33 3.34 -24.96
CA ILE A 586 -12.61 3.31 -26.40
C ILE A 586 -13.35 2.04 -26.78
N GLU A 587 -12.87 0.88 -26.33
CA GLU A 587 -13.51 -0.44 -26.56
C GLU A 587 -14.94 -0.47 -26.01
N MET A 588 -15.13 -0.13 -24.74
CA MET A 588 -16.46 -0.13 -24.11
C MET A 588 -17.42 0.88 -24.79
N SER A 589 -16.93 2.04 -25.21
CA SER A 589 -17.73 3.02 -25.92
C SER A 589 -18.20 2.47 -27.26
N ASN A 590 -17.27 1.95 -28.09
CA ASN A 590 -17.57 1.51 -29.44
C ASN A 590 -18.30 0.17 -29.51
N GLU A 591 -17.99 -0.79 -28.64
CA GLU A 591 -18.48 -2.16 -28.73
C GLU A 591 -19.64 -2.47 -27.77
N GLU A 592 -19.78 -1.70 -26.69
CA GLU A 592 -20.83 -1.96 -25.68
C GLU A 592 -21.86 -0.81 -25.63
N ILE A 593 -21.46 0.44 -25.33
CA ILE A 593 -22.39 1.55 -25.05
C ILE A 593 -23.10 2.02 -26.33
N ILE A 594 -22.35 2.41 -27.36
CA ILE A 594 -22.90 2.95 -28.60
C ILE A 594 -23.90 1.98 -29.24
N PRO A 595 -23.58 0.68 -29.42
CA PRO A 595 -24.53 -0.27 -29.97
C PRO A 595 -25.82 -0.42 -29.15
N ALA A 596 -25.69 -0.52 -27.82
CA ALA A 596 -26.85 -0.65 -26.93
C ALA A 596 -27.77 0.57 -26.98
N VAL A 597 -27.20 1.77 -27.02
CA VAL A 597 -27.95 3.02 -27.17
C VAL A 597 -28.65 3.11 -28.52
N MET A 598 -27.99 2.72 -29.62
CA MET A 598 -28.59 2.70 -30.96
C MET A 598 -29.73 1.69 -31.06
N GLU A 599 -29.64 0.54 -30.41
CA GLU A 599 -30.71 -0.45 -30.35
C GLU A 599 -31.93 0.11 -29.63
N TYR A 600 -31.74 0.74 -28.46
CA TYR A 600 -32.82 1.41 -27.71
C TYR A 600 -33.44 2.58 -28.48
N GLN A 601 -32.63 3.38 -29.19
CA GLN A 601 -33.16 4.44 -30.04
C GLN A 601 -34.08 3.90 -31.14
N ALA A 602 -33.70 2.78 -31.78
CA ALA A 602 -34.54 2.16 -32.82
C ALA A 602 -35.88 1.66 -32.23
N GLU A 603 -35.88 1.06 -31.06
CA GLU A 603 -37.09 0.64 -30.35
C GLU A 603 -38.00 1.84 -30.03
N LEU A 604 -37.42 2.91 -29.45
CA LEU A 604 -38.13 4.11 -29.08
C LEU A 604 -38.72 4.85 -30.29
N ALA A 605 -37.95 4.92 -31.38
CA ALA A 605 -38.42 5.52 -32.64
C ALA A 605 -39.56 4.76 -33.28
N LYS A 606 -39.53 3.42 -33.21
CA LYS A 606 -40.62 2.57 -33.67
C LYS A 606 -41.89 2.80 -32.86
N GLY A 607 -41.78 2.83 -31.51
CA GLY A 607 -42.90 3.12 -30.63
C GLY A 607 -43.51 4.52 -30.84
N ALA A 608 -42.65 5.53 -31.07
CA ALA A 608 -43.10 6.88 -31.38
C ALA A 608 -43.90 6.94 -32.71
N ALA A 609 -43.42 6.22 -33.77
CA ALA A 609 -44.12 6.15 -35.05
C ALA A 609 -45.47 5.44 -34.93
N GLU A 610 -45.57 4.35 -34.15
CA GLU A 610 -46.80 3.63 -33.91
C GLU A 610 -47.85 4.47 -33.15
N ILE A 611 -47.42 5.23 -32.10
CA ILE A 611 -48.30 6.18 -31.38
C ILE A 611 -48.82 7.26 -32.30
N LYS A 612 -47.98 7.84 -33.15
CA LYS A 612 -48.34 8.86 -34.11
C LYS A 612 -49.34 8.34 -35.13
N ALA A 613 -49.23 7.09 -35.57
CA ALA A 613 -50.19 6.47 -36.47
C ALA A 613 -51.61 6.35 -35.90
N LEU A 614 -51.74 6.36 -34.56
CA LEU A 614 -53.03 6.40 -33.88
C LEU A 614 -53.60 7.83 -33.72
N GLY A 615 -52.91 8.84 -34.28
CA GLY A 615 -53.34 10.25 -34.15
C GLY A 615 -52.94 10.92 -32.83
N ILE A 616 -52.07 10.29 -32.04
CA ILE A 616 -51.57 10.82 -30.76
C ILE A 616 -50.16 11.40 -31.01
N GLU A 617 -49.88 12.57 -30.44
CA GLU A 617 -48.55 13.20 -30.56
C GLU A 617 -47.57 12.54 -29.55
N PRO A 618 -46.49 11.88 -30.00
CA PRO A 618 -45.51 11.18 -29.15
C PRO A 618 -44.44 12.13 -28.60
N SER A 619 -44.84 13.24 -27.95
CA SER A 619 -43.94 14.33 -27.55
C SER A 619 -42.84 13.89 -26.58
N VAL A 620 -43.15 12.98 -25.66
CA VAL A 620 -42.19 12.45 -24.68
C VAL A 620 -41.13 11.57 -25.39
N GLN A 621 -41.58 10.66 -26.28
CA GLN A 621 -40.69 9.78 -27.02
C GLN A 621 -39.77 10.57 -27.95
N VAL A 622 -40.29 11.58 -28.63
CA VAL A 622 -39.49 12.45 -29.52
C VAL A 622 -38.46 13.27 -28.72
N SER A 623 -38.88 13.82 -27.57
CA SER A 623 -37.98 14.57 -26.68
C SER A 623 -36.83 13.68 -26.21
N LEU A 624 -37.13 12.46 -25.75
CA LEU A 624 -36.13 11.51 -25.28
C LEU A 624 -35.20 11.07 -26.41
N LEU A 625 -35.73 10.80 -27.61
CA LEU A 625 -34.93 10.48 -28.80
C LEU A 625 -33.93 11.59 -29.14
N ASN A 626 -34.35 12.85 -29.07
CA ASN A 626 -33.44 13.97 -29.32
C ASN A 626 -32.33 14.03 -28.28
N THR A 627 -32.64 13.93 -26.99
CA THR A 627 -31.68 13.93 -25.89
C THR A 627 -30.65 12.80 -26.06
N ILE A 628 -31.12 11.56 -26.31
CA ILE A 628 -30.24 10.40 -26.52
C ILE A 628 -29.37 10.59 -27.78
N SER A 629 -29.94 11.13 -28.88
CA SER A 629 -29.19 11.36 -30.12
C SER A 629 -28.06 12.37 -29.93
N ASP A 630 -28.33 13.46 -29.24
CA ASP A 630 -27.32 14.49 -28.96
C ASP A 630 -26.20 13.94 -28.09
N LYS A 631 -26.53 13.22 -27.02
CA LYS A 631 -25.54 12.61 -26.12
C LYS A 631 -24.73 11.49 -26.79
N LEU A 632 -25.36 10.71 -27.66
CA LEU A 632 -24.66 9.69 -28.44
C LEU A 632 -23.65 10.31 -29.43
N ALA A 633 -24.02 11.43 -30.04
CA ALA A 633 -23.11 12.17 -30.93
C ALA A 633 -21.93 12.78 -30.16
N GLU A 634 -22.17 13.34 -28.96
CA GLU A 634 -21.12 13.83 -28.06
C GLU A 634 -20.18 12.69 -27.68
N LEU A 635 -20.71 11.55 -27.22
CA LEU A 635 -19.91 10.36 -26.85
C LEU A 635 -19.05 9.89 -28.01
N LYS A 636 -19.63 9.72 -29.21
CA LYS A 636 -18.87 9.26 -30.39
C LYS A 636 -17.75 10.23 -30.76
N THR A 637 -18.03 11.53 -30.73
CA THR A 637 -17.05 12.57 -31.05
C THR A 637 -15.88 12.54 -30.05
N ALA A 638 -16.19 12.44 -28.76
CA ALA A 638 -15.19 12.36 -27.69
C ALA A 638 -14.35 11.07 -27.76
N THR A 639 -14.99 9.93 -28.10
CA THR A 639 -14.29 8.66 -28.27
C THR A 639 -13.29 8.72 -29.43
N VAL A 640 -13.70 9.24 -30.61
CA VAL A 640 -12.78 9.44 -31.75
C VAL A 640 -11.63 10.37 -31.38
N LYS A 641 -11.93 11.43 -30.62
CA LYS A 641 -10.87 12.32 -30.14
C LYS A 641 -9.89 11.63 -29.21
N LEU A 642 -10.36 10.77 -28.31
CA LEU A 642 -9.49 9.98 -27.43
C LEU A 642 -8.63 9.01 -28.24
N GLU A 643 -9.17 8.34 -29.28
CA GLU A 643 -8.39 7.49 -30.21
C GLU A 643 -7.24 8.26 -30.86
N GLU A 644 -7.50 9.48 -31.36
CA GLU A 644 -6.47 10.34 -31.96
C GLU A 644 -5.37 10.71 -30.95
N LEU A 645 -5.76 11.03 -29.69
CA LEU A 645 -4.81 11.40 -28.64
C LEU A 645 -3.94 10.21 -28.23
N VAL A 646 -4.51 9.02 -28.11
CA VAL A 646 -3.76 7.78 -27.83
C VAL A 646 -2.79 7.46 -28.95
N ALA A 647 -3.23 7.55 -30.22
CA ALA A 647 -2.36 7.31 -31.36
C ALA A 647 -1.16 8.28 -31.41
N LYS A 648 -1.36 9.53 -31.00
CA LYS A 648 -0.29 10.54 -30.95
C LYS A 648 0.72 10.31 -29.82
N ALA A 649 0.41 9.48 -28.82
CA ALA A 649 1.33 9.18 -27.72
C ALA A 649 2.63 8.50 -28.22
N ALA A 650 2.61 7.84 -29.39
CA ALA A 650 3.78 7.26 -30.02
C ALA A 650 4.88 8.28 -30.34
N ASP A 651 4.54 9.55 -30.53
CA ASP A 651 5.49 10.64 -30.82
C ASP A 651 6.42 10.93 -29.62
N TYR A 652 6.13 10.40 -28.43
CA TYR A 652 6.83 10.68 -27.16
C TYR A 652 7.56 9.46 -26.59
N GLU A 653 7.46 8.25 -27.17
CA GLU A 653 7.98 6.99 -26.62
C GLU A 653 9.50 6.99 -26.37
N ASP A 654 10.27 7.80 -27.09
CA ASP A 654 11.73 7.90 -26.93
C ASP A 654 12.14 8.67 -25.65
N ASP A 655 11.22 9.42 -25.02
CA ASP A 655 11.42 10.16 -23.77
C ASP A 655 10.35 9.76 -22.75
N ILE A 656 10.73 8.89 -21.81
CA ILE A 656 9.81 8.30 -20.85
C ILE A 656 9.09 9.33 -19.98
N GLU A 657 9.76 10.43 -19.61
CA GLU A 657 9.16 11.50 -18.81
C GLU A 657 8.16 12.31 -19.66
N ALA A 658 8.52 12.67 -20.88
CA ALA A 658 7.61 13.34 -21.81
C ALA A 658 6.40 12.46 -22.14
N TRP A 659 6.61 11.15 -22.31
CA TRP A 659 5.56 10.17 -22.56
C TRP A 659 4.56 10.07 -21.40
N ALA A 660 5.04 9.92 -20.18
CA ALA A 660 4.19 9.89 -18.98
C ALA A 660 3.43 11.21 -18.78
N LYS A 661 4.10 12.36 -18.99
CA LYS A 661 3.45 13.69 -18.94
C LYS A 661 2.39 13.86 -20.01
N TYR A 662 2.61 13.34 -21.23
CA TYR A 662 1.60 13.37 -22.28
C TYR A 662 0.37 12.56 -21.90
N TYR A 663 0.55 11.34 -21.37
CA TYR A 663 -0.56 10.53 -20.86
C TYR A 663 -1.32 11.21 -19.75
N HIS A 664 -0.64 11.87 -18.80
CA HIS A 664 -1.30 12.59 -17.71
C HIS A 664 -2.04 13.84 -18.20
N ASN A 665 -1.33 14.73 -18.88
CA ASN A 665 -1.84 16.08 -19.18
C ASN A 665 -2.82 16.11 -20.38
N VAL A 666 -2.78 15.12 -21.26
CA VAL A 666 -3.54 15.11 -22.52
C VAL A 666 -4.51 13.94 -22.58
N VAL A 667 -4.02 12.71 -22.49
CA VAL A 667 -4.88 11.52 -22.65
C VAL A 667 -5.83 11.38 -21.48
N PHE A 668 -5.31 11.38 -20.24
CA PHE A 668 -6.12 11.26 -19.03
C PHE A 668 -7.09 12.45 -18.87
N ALA A 669 -6.66 13.66 -19.18
CA ALA A 669 -7.52 14.85 -19.14
C ALA A 669 -8.73 14.79 -20.11
N ALA A 670 -8.68 13.92 -21.14
CA ALA A 670 -9.79 13.72 -22.06
C ALA A 670 -10.84 12.70 -21.59
N PHE A 671 -10.56 11.93 -20.51
CA PHE A 671 -11.46 10.87 -20.03
C PHE A 671 -12.84 11.37 -19.65
N ASP A 672 -12.93 12.51 -18.96
CA ASP A 672 -14.21 13.09 -18.53
C ASP A 672 -15.09 13.48 -19.74
N SER A 673 -14.48 13.86 -20.86
CA SER A 673 -15.23 14.18 -22.09
C SER A 673 -15.92 12.95 -22.69
N VAL A 674 -15.37 11.76 -22.50
CA VAL A 674 -15.96 10.47 -22.92
C VAL A 674 -16.94 9.96 -21.86
N ARG A 675 -16.57 10.05 -20.59
CA ARG A 675 -17.35 9.53 -19.48
C ARG A 675 -18.67 10.27 -19.30
N THR A 676 -18.64 11.61 -19.30
CA THR A 676 -19.83 12.44 -18.99
C THR A 676 -21.04 12.11 -19.88
N PRO A 677 -20.95 12.14 -21.22
CA PRO A 677 -22.10 11.78 -22.04
C PRO A 677 -22.55 10.33 -21.91
N ALA A 678 -21.64 9.40 -21.60
CA ALA A 678 -21.97 8.01 -21.34
C ALA A 678 -22.76 7.84 -20.03
N ASP A 679 -22.31 8.48 -18.93
CA ASP A 679 -22.98 8.45 -17.62
C ASP A 679 -24.35 9.18 -17.68
N GLU A 680 -24.53 10.18 -18.58
CA GLU A 680 -25.84 10.80 -18.85
C GLU A 680 -26.75 9.86 -19.62
N LEU A 681 -26.24 9.14 -20.63
CA LEU A 681 -26.99 8.13 -21.36
C LEU A 681 -27.45 6.98 -20.46
N GLU A 682 -26.63 6.55 -19.48
CA GLU A 682 -27.02 5.53 -18.50
C GLU A 682 -28.31 5.91 -17.76
N LYS A 683 -28.52 7.19 -17.48
CA LYS A 683 -29.73 7.68 -16.77
C LYS A 683 -30.98 7.72 -17.64
N GLU A 684 -30.79 7.85 -18.95
CA GLU A 684 -31.90 7.95 -19.91
C GLU A 684 -32.38 6.58 -20.42
N LEU A 685 -31.53 5.54 -20.32
CA LEU A 685 -31.86 4.19 -20.76
C LEU A 685 -32.48 3.36 -19.63
N PRO A 686 -33.40 2.43 -19.97
CA PRO A 686 -33.80 1.38 -19.03
C PRO A 686 -32.58 0.56 -18.58
N LYS A 687 -32.52 0.18 -17.29
CA LYS A 687 -31.43 -0.65 -16.76
C LYS A 687 -31.21 -1.95 -17.54
N THR A 688 -32.28 -2.49 -18.19
CA THR A 688 -32.22 -3.70 -19.03
C THR A 688 -31.59 -3.47 -20.39
N ALA A 689 -31.56 -2.24 -20.87
CA ALA A 689 -30.92 -1.85 -22.14
C ALA A 689 -29.47 -1.39 -21.95
N TRP A 690 -29.07 -1.03 -20.72
CA TRP A 690 -27.68 -0.68 -20.44
C TRP A 690 -26.79 -1.90 -20.47
N PRO A 691 -25.62 -1.89 -21.13
CA PRO A 691 -24.88 -3.10 -21.49
C PRO A 691 -24.14 -3.76 -20.31
N PHE A 692 -23.90 -3.06 -19.21
CA PHE A 692 -23.18 -3.59 -18.08
C PHE A 692 -23.76 -3.14 -16.72
N PRO A 693 -23.42 -3.79 -15.58
CA PRO A 693 -23.94 -3.46 -14.26
C PRO A 693 -23.67 -2.02 -13.85
N THR A 694 -24.71 -1.34 -13.35
CA THR A 694 -24.66 0.02 -12.83
C THR A 694 -24.02 0.08 -11.43
N TYR A 695 -23.69 1.27 -10.95
CA TYR A 695 -23.20 1.47 -9.57
C TYR A 695 -24.20 0.97 -8.52
N GLU A 696 -25.51 1.17 -8.72
CA GLU A 696 -26.51 0.64 -7.82
C GLU A 696 -26.40 -0.88 -7.67
N GLN A 697 -26.28 -1.58 -8.79
CA GLN A 697 -26.15 -3.03 -8.81
C GLN A 697 -24.83 -3.52 -8.19
N LEU A 698 -23.72 -2.83 -8.43
CA LEU A 698 -22.40 -3.20 -7.92
C LEU A 698 -22.26 -2.95 -6.41
N LEU A 699 -22.79 -1.81 -5.92
CA LEU A 699 -22.57 -1.35 -4.55
C LEU A 699 -23.63 -1.84 -3.56
N PHE A 700 -24.86 -2.10 -4.00
CA PHE A 700 -25.97 -2.41 -3.10
C PHE A 700 -26.52 -3.85 -3.21
N GLU A 701 -26.21 -4.57 -4.26
CA GLU A 701 -26.70 -5.95 -4.49
C GLU A 701 -25.56 -6.97 -4.37
N GLN A 702 -24.98 -7.14 -3.19
CA GLN A 702 -23.92 -8.09 -2.86
C GLN A 702 -24.43 -9.53 -2.69
#